data_7ac1503fda5c4b356230d60b6f366abc
#
_entry.id   7ac1503fda5c4b356230d60b6f366abc
#
_cell.length_a   1.000
_cell.length_b   1.000
_cell.length_c   1.000
_cell.angle_alpha   90.00
_cell.angle_beta   90.00
_cell.angle_gamma   90.00
#
_symmetry.space_group_name_H-M   'P 1'
#
loop_
_entity.id
_entity.type
_entity.pdbx_description
1 polymer ?
#
loop_
_entity_poly.entity_id
_entity_poly.type
_entity_poly.pdbx_seq_one_letter_code
_entity_poly.pdbx_strand_id
1 'polypeptide(L)'
;GKPVVRIRMDCDAKLTVDEFAAQITQKIGEPLDRRKIQESLKNLFATGRFRELRADAEALDSGVEVIFVARAAYFVGTVRVEGVSDPLDPGELETASRLHLGQRFEESDLNAARDRLISVLKENGYYRAIVAYQVQPDPETQAAEIDFRLTPGKPARLSSIEFHGDLDVPVQQLTSKSGWKVHSHLTSTQLERGLFRIHQVYLKLGKPQATVTVLSRDFDSQGNTEKLVVEIDAGPQVVVRVQGAKISPSRLRELLPAYREGNLDAAAVARGAEALREYFEQQGYFTAQVKGAKSTSDDAQTVKITYQAELGELGLFQGYSFHGNEHIPESELAAVLSIHPKDFFRERGAFTDSLLARDTQELKDLYARRGYASSEIEPRIDPDHAGHRGDLFLTFEIREGPRTAVHQIFLEGAGQEIIEGVWPDLLCRPNLPYSDTNAQTDRETLLNYFADRGYPDAVVTWQSTPTASAQEVDVRFKIDPGRQKFVNRVAVLGLQHTRGGTVHRELTLRAGVPLRQSDVLKSQRQLSGLGVFSQVQIATEDPQNAESGKTVLVNLEEARRWTVGYGGGIEFQRLGSEQPQGVLKVSPRLSLEVSRLNVGGRAQTLSLRGRLSTIDTGAAISYFVPRFPTRRDLSFHITALADRSREVTTFTAKRREIILSLEKRFSPATFLAGRFSFRKVEALDVQVGLQQQIPILSRPARVATLGLSYANDHRDEPTDATRGSYSLADIGVSLRALGSQSSFERLSGQNSTYYRINRHLIFARNTRLAIESIFGPTTSTNVIPLPERLFMGGSESHRGFSINQAGPRDLIDGFPLGGQALFLNTFELRTRFGGDRMGLVLFQDSGNVYSQVQHMRLLKFTQNSPTDLDFNVLSAGVGIRYRTPVGPVRFDVAYGFNAPRYQVIQQNGTAVGAVEVRQLPKFQFFLSIGQSF
;
A
#
# COMPACT_ATOMS: atom_id res chain seq x y z
N GLY A 1 -29.42 45.59 44.71
CA GLY A 1 -28.82 46.03 43.47
C GLY A 1 -29.89 46.29 42.42
N LYS A 2 -29.61 47.07 41.39
CA LYS A 2 -30.49 47.25 40.24
C LYS A 2 -30.60 45.92 39.45
N PRO A 3 -31.75 45.57 38.83
CA PRO A 3 -31.89 44.36 38.04
C PRO A 3 -31.06 44.41 36.75
N VAL A 4 -30.48 43.25 36.35
CA VAL A 4 -29.80 43.12 35.05
C VAL A 4 -30.89 43.01 33.95
N VAL A 5 -30.95 43.99 33.06
CA VAL A 5 -31.94 44.02 31.98
C VAL A 5 -31.39 43.52 30.67
N ARG A 6 -30.05 43.50 30.51
CA ARG A 6 -29.40 43.01 29.29
C ARG A 6 -28.00 42.48 29.60
N ILE A 7 -27.61 41.43 28.88
CA ILE A 7 -26.26 40.89 28.87
C ILE A 7 -25.77 40.91 27.44
N ARG A 8 -24.58 41.46 27.18
CA ARG A 8 -23.97 41.58 25.88
C ARG A 8 -22.54 41.13 25.92
N MET A 9 -22.04 40.57 24.86
CA MET A 9 -20.64 40.29 24.66
C MET A 9 -20.07 41.21 23.59
N ASP A 10 -18.96 41.82 23.87
CA ASP A 10 -18.17 42.65 22.94
C ASP A 10 -16.83 41.97 22.72
N CYS A 11 -16.68 41.30 21.59
CA CYS A 11 -15.57 40.45 21.25
C CYS A 11 -15.08 40.72 19.81
N ASP A 12 -13.79 40.59 19.59
CA ASP A 12 -13.15 40.74 18.29
C ASP A 12 -13.46 39.52 17.36
N ALA A 13 -14.02 38.42 17.91
CA ALA A 13 -14.60 37.32 17.15
C ALA A 13 -16.12 37.32 17.23
N LYS A 14 -16.79 36.63 16.28
CA LYS A 14 -18.26 36.50 16.25
C LYS A 14 -18.79 35.52 17.30
N LEU A 15 -18.46 35.76 18.56
CA LEU A 15 -18.95 34.99 19.70
C LEU A 15 -20.16 35.70 20.32
N THR A 16 -21.18 34.93 20.63
CA THR A 16 -22.46 35.48 21.16
C THR A 16 -22.69 35.02 22.60
N VAL A 17 -23.44 35.77 23.36
CA VAL A 17 -23.85 35.44 24.73
C VAL A 17 -24.59 34.09 24.79
N ASP A 18 -25.41 33.81 23.75
CA ASP A 18 -26.23 32.60 23.69
C ASP A 18 -25.38 31.31 23.59
N GLU A 19 -24.22 31.40 22.93
CA GLU A 19 -23.26 30.27 22.87
C GLU A 19 -22.71 29.89 24.25
N PHE A 20 -22.64 30.84 25.16
CA PHE A 20 -22.08 30.68 26.51
C PHE A 20 -23.14 30.79 27.63
N ALA A 21 -24.43 30.64 27.28
CA ALA A 21 -25.53 30.80 28.25
C ALA A 21 -25.40 29.87 29.49
N ALA A 22 -24.77 28.70 29.32
CA ALA A 22 -24.52 27.76 30.40
C ALA A 22 -23.38 28.19 31.35
N GLN A 23 -22.42 28.98 30.85
CA GLN A 23 -21.26 29.49 31.61
C GLN A 23 -21.58 30.80 32.37
N ILE A 24 -22.64 31.50 31.95
CA ILE A 24 -23.05 32.74 32.56
C ILE A 24 -24.04 32.48 33.70
N THR A 25 -23.56 32.62 34.92
CA THR A 25 -24.37 32.42 36.14
C THR A 25 -25.28 33.59 36.46
N GLN A 26 -24.92 34.82 36.09
CA GLN A 26 -25.83 36.00 36.22
C GLN A 26 -26.92 35.94 35.16
N LYS A 27 -28.19 36.01 35.57
CA LYS A 27 -29.35 35.96 34.66
C LYS A 27 -30.00 37.31 34.51
N ILE A 28 -30.65 37.51 33.33
CA ILE A 28 -31.49 38.70 33.09
C ILE A 28 -32.70 38.66 34.04
N GLY A 29 -33.06 39.81 34.60
CA GLY A 29 -34.14 39.97 35.59
C GLY A 29 -33.66 39.82 37.04
N GLU A 30 -32.50 39.27 37.33
CA GLU A 30 -31.94 39.17 38.66
C GLU A 30 -31.17 40.47 39.06
N PRO A 31 -31.08 40.78 40.36
CA PRO A 31 -30.23 41.87 40.82
C PRO A 31 -28.78 41.61 40.45
N LEU A 32 -28.05 42.66 40.05
CA LEU A 32 -26.63 42.56 39.74
C LEU A 32 -25.84 42.06 40.95
N ASP A 33 -25.19 40.90 40.82
CA ASP A 33 -24.38 40.27 41.83
C ASP A 33 -22.91 40.12 41.35
N ARG A 34 -22.01 40.82 42.00
CA ARG A 34 -20.57 40.78 41.67
C ARG A 34 -19.98 39.35 41.73
N ARG A 35 -20.45 38.53 42.67
CA ARG A 35 -19.99 37.13 42.77
C ARG A 35 -20.39 36.31 41.57
N LYS A 36 -21.66 36.42 41.11
CA LYS A 36 -22.15 35.76 39.91
C LYS A 36 -21.40 36.23 38.64
N ILE A 37 -21.07 37.54 38.54
CA ILE A 37 -20.25 38.04 37.43
C ILE A 37 -18.83 37.46 37.48
N GLN A 38 -18.24 37.40 38.66
CA GLN A 38 -16.89 36.85 38.82
C GLN A 38 -16.87 35.35 38.50
N GLU A 39 -17.88 34.61 38.90
CA GLU A 39 -18.07 33.19 38.56
C GLU A 39 -18.30 33.01 37.04
N SER A 40 -19.11 33.86 36.42
CA SER A 40 -19.32 33.87 34.96
C SER A 40 -18.01 34.12 34.22
N LEU A 41 -17.20 35.10 34.65
CA LEU A 41 -15.89 35.36 34.06
C LEU A 41 -14.96 34.17 34.19
N LYS A 42 -14.94 33.52 35.36
CA LYS A 42 -14.12 32.33 35.58
C LYS A 42 -14.54 31.18 34.68
N ASN A 43 -15.84 30.92 34.58
CA ASN A 43 -16.41 29.87 33.76
C ASN A 43 -16.16 30.14 32.24
N LEU A 44 -16.36 31.36 31.78
CA LEU A 44 -16.09 31.80 30.41
C LEU A 44 -14.60 31.64 30.09
N PHE A 45 -13.70 32.08 30.96
CA PHE A 45 -12.26 31.97 30.74
C PHE A 45 -11.79 30.49 30.74
N ALA A 46 -12.43 29.65 31.56
CA ALA A 46 -12.14 28.22 31.61
C ALA A 46 -12.52 27.48 30.29
N THR A 47 -13.30 28.08 29.42
CA THR A 47 -13.59 27.55 28.09
C THR A 47 -12.37 27.55 27.16
N GLY A 48 -11.32 28.32 27.46
CA GLY A 48 -10.13 28.49 26.60
C GLY A 48 -10.38 29.38 25.37
N ARG A 49 -11.60 29.81 25.14
CA ARG A 49 -12.01 30.58 23.96
C ARG A 49 -11.56 32.05 24.01
N PHE A 50 -11.11 32.54 25.15
CA PHE A 50 -10.76 33.92 25.36
C PHE A 50 -9.29 34.07 25.78
N ARG A 51 -8.62 35.04 25.19
CA ARG A 51 -7.28 35.49 25.62
C ARG A 51 -7.34 36.46 26.77
N GLU A 52 -8.28 37.41 26.69
CA GLU A 52 -8.56 38.42 27.71
C GLU A 52 -10.08 38.51 27.90
N LEU A 53 -10.51 38.70 29.16
CA LEU A 53 -11.93 38.82 29.50
C LEU A 53 -12.13 39.71 30.69
N ARG A 54 -13.04 40.66 30.54
CA ARG A 54 -13.50 41.54 31.63
C ARG A 54 -14.99 41.78 31.50
N ALA A 55 -15.62 42.20 32.57
CA ALA A 55 -17.02 42.60 32.58
C ALA A 55 -17.18 44.07 32.99
N ASP A 56 -17.86 44.81 32.19
CA ASP A 56 -18.24 46.18 32.42
C ASP A 56 -19.76 46.25 32.71
N ALA A 57 -20.24 47.23 33.48
CA ALA A 57 -21.65 47.40 33.78
C ALA A 57 -22.07 48.85 33.51
N GLU A 58 -23.04 48.99 32.61
CA GLU A 58 -23.61 50.28 32.24
C GLU A 58 -25.00 50.45 32.83
N ALA A 59 -25.26 51.61 33.40
CA ALA A 59 -26.56 51.93 33.95
C ALA A 59 -27.54 52.39 32.83
N LEU A 60 -28.69 51.73 32.79
CA LEU A 60 -29.83 52.08 31.91
C LEU A 60 -30.99 52.59 32.75
N ASP A 61 -31.94 53.28 32.17
CA ASP A 61 -33.15 53.79 32.85
C ASP A 61 -33.94 52.70 33.57
N SER A 62 -33.95 51.46 32.98
CA SER A 62 -34.73 50.33 33.46
C SER A 62 -33.91 49.35 34.32
N GLY A 63 -32.58 49.56 34.49
CA GLY A 63 -31.69 48.64 35.23
C GLY A 63 -30.21 48.75 34.88
N VAL A 64 -29.53 47.62 34.72
CA VAL A 64 -28.11 47.58 34.39
C VAL A 64 -27.88 46.65 33.18
N GLU A 65 -27.10 47.09 32.19
CA GLU A 65 -26.52 46.24 31.15
C GLU A 65 -25.18 45.72 31.61
N VAL A 66 -24.97 44.40 31.48
CA VAL A 66 -23.67 43.76 31.73
C VAL A 66 -23.01 43.47 30.38
N ILE A 67 -21.80 43.97 30.20
CA ILE A 67 -21.04 43.81 28.95
C ILE A 67 -19.80 43.02 29.23
N PHE A 68 -19.70 41.80 28.69
CA PHE A 68 -18.48 41.02 28.71
C PHE A 68 -17.60 41.51 27.56
N VAL A 69 -16.52 42.25 27.89
CA VAL A 69 -15.53 42.69 26.92
C VAL A 69 -14.44 41.64 26.83
N ALA A 70 -14.25 41.07 25.65
CA ALA A 70 -13.40 39.94 25.45
C ALA A 70 -12.46 40.10 24.25
N ARG A 71 -11.28 39.52 24.32
CA ARG A 71 -10.45 39.18 23.17
C ARG A 71 -10.44 37.69 22.96
N ALA A 72 -10.76 37.26 21.78
CA ALA A 72 -10.81 35.86 21.42
C ALA A 72 -9.41 35.21 21.43
N ALA A 73 -9.34 33.95 21.80
CA ALA A 73 -8.18 33.12 21.53
C ALA A 73 -8.34 32.59 20.08
N TYR A 74 -7.21 32.47 19.37
CA TYR A 74 -7.19 31.90 18.04
C TYR A 74 -6.38 30.60 18.07
N PHE A 75 -6.75 29.69 17.18
CA PHE A 75 -6.17 28.34 17.09
C PHE A 75 -5.56 28.15 15.69
N VAL A 76 -4.50 27.34 15.62
CA VAL A 76 -3.86 27.00 14.35
C VAL A 76 -4.88 26.34 13.43
N GLY A 77 -5.21 26.98 12.33
CA GLY A 77 -6.03 26.45 11.25
C GLY A 77 -5.14 25.85 10.17
N THR A 78 -4.80 26.60 9.14
CA THR A 78 -3.92 26.17 8.07
C THR A 78 -2.54 26.77 8.26
N VAL A 79 -1.49 25.94 8.15
CA VAL A 79 -0.10 26.41 8.04
C VAL A 79 0.32 26.21 6.60
N ARG A 80 0.80 27.24 5.93
CA ARG A 80 1.33 27.17 4.56
C ARG A 80 2.74 27.73 4.51
N VAL A 81 3.56 27.09 3.68
CA VAL A 81 4.92 27.55 3.39
C VAL A 81 5.03 27.82 1.90
N GLU A 82 5.29 29.08 1.54
CA GLU A 82 5.38 29.54 0.16
C GLU A 82 6.78 30.10 -0.14
N GLY A 83 7.13 30.15 -1.43
CA GLY A 83 8.39 30.76 -1.89
C GLY A 83 9.58 29.80 -1.98
N VAL A 84 9.35 28.51 -1.87
CA VAL A 84 10.36 27.46 -2.01
C VAL A 84 10.10 26.58 -3.26
N SER A 85 11.16 25.98 -3.75
CA SER A 85 11.15 25.02 -4.85
C SER A 85 12.24 23.99 -4.63
N ASP A 86 12.24 22.90 -5.43
CA ASP A 86 13.29 21.89 -5.33
C ASP A 86 14.69 22.50 -5.13
N PRO A 87 15.49 21.99 -4.18
CA PRO A 87 15.33 20.73 -3.42
C PRO A 87 14.58 20.84 -2.07
N LEU A 88 13.95 21.98 -1.76
CA LEU A 88 13.21 22.21 -0.54
C LEU A 88 11.75 21.76 -0.73
N ASP A 89 11.26 20.90 0.17
CA ASP A 89 9.86 20.45 0.17
C ASP A 89 9.03 21.33 1.14
N PRO A 90 7.95 21.99 0.65
CA PRO A 90 7.05 22.75 1.51
C PRO A 90 6.48 21.93 2.67
N GLY A 91 6.10 20.66 2.47
CA GLY A 91 5.52 19.82 3.51
C GLY A 91 6.51 19.47 4.64
N GLU A 92 7.79 19.27 4.30
CA GLU A 92 8.85 19.11 5.33
C GLU A 92 9.00 20.39 6.17
N LEU A 93 8.94 21.56 5.54
CA LEU A 93 9.03 22.84 6.20
C LEU A 93 7.80 23.13 7.07
N GLU A 94 6.59 22.82 6.58
CA GLU A 94 5.36 22.92 7.39
C GLU A 94 5.48 22.07 8.66
N THR A 95 5.94 20.84 8.53
CA THR A 95 6.19 19.92 9.67
C THR A 95 7.24 20.48 10.62
N ALA A 96 8.32 21.10 10.09
CA ALA A 96 9.38 21.70 10.87
C ALA A 96 8.91 22.92 11.68
N SER A 97 7.82 23.57 11.28
CA SER A 97 7.23 24.69 12.03
C SER A 97 6.74 24.25 13.42
N ARG A 98 6.35 22.98 13.60
CA ARG A 98 5.75 22.40 14.82
C ARG A 98 4.47 23.11 15.28
N LEU A 99 3.74 23.73 14.37
CA LEU A 99 2.40 24.26 14.62
C LEU A 99 1.39 23.19 14.25
N HIS A 100 0.62 22.71 15.23
CA HIS A 100 -0.35 21.62 15.03
C HIS A 100 -1.78 22.16 14.87
N LEU A 101 -2.52 21.61 13.93
CA LEU A 101 -3.92 21.97 13.68
C LEU A 101 -4.74 21.91 14.98
N GLY A 102 -5.51 22.97 15.24
CA GLY A 102 -6.36 23.10 16.45
C GLY A 102 -5.63 23.54 17.71
N GLN A 103 -4.32 23.63 17.70
CA GLN A 103 -3.54 24.10 18.85
C GLN A 103 -3.73 25.61 19.05
N ARG A 104 -3.92 26.03 20.30
CA ARG A 104 -3.82 27.44 20.65
C ARG A 104 -2.36 27.92 20.45
N PHE A 105 -2.18 29.11 19.92
CA PHE A 105 -0.85 29.67 19.70
C PHE A 105 -0.75 31.12 20.19
N GLU A 106 0.47 31.53 20.45
CA GLU A 106 0.84 32.90 20.78
C GLU A 106 1.92 33.38 19.80
N GLU A 107 2.22 34.68 19.83
CA GLU A 107 3.24 35.27 18.95
C GLU A 107 4.64 34.67 19.19
N SER A 108 4.93 34.25 20.42
CA SER A 108 6.14 33.50 20.78
C SER A 108 6.29 32.20 20.00
N ASP A 109 5.17 31.44 19.77
CA ASP A 109 5.17 30.19 19.04
C ASP A 109 5.46 30.41 17.56
N LEU A 110 4.90 31.50 16.99
CA LEU A 110 5.14 31.90 15.59
C LEU A 110 6.61 32.30 15.37
N ASN A 111 7.19 33.05 16.31
CA ASN A 111 8.59 33.41 16.25
C ASN A 111 9.50 32.17 16.37
N ALA A 112 9.18 31.25 17.27
CA ALA A 112 9.89 30.00 17.39
C ALA A 112 9.76 29.12 16.13
N ALA A 113 8.57 29.08 15.48
CA ALA A 113 8.36 28.42 14.21
C ALA A 113 9.21 29.04 13.09
N ARG A 114 9.20 30.38 12.97
CA ARG A 114 10.06 31.11 12.03
C ARG A 114 11.54 30.75 12.20
N ASP A 115 12.02 30.75 13.43
CA ASP A 115 13.44 30.50 13.73
C ASP A 115 13.83 29.04 13.40
N ARG A 116 12.92 28.08 13.62
CA ARG A 116 13.09 26.69 13.16
C ARG A 116 13.18 26.59 11.64
N LEU A 117 12.30 27.29 10.92
CA LEU A 117 12.34 27.32 9.44
C LEU A 117 13.65 27.93 8.93
N ILE A 118 14.15 29.02 9.55
CA ILE A 118 15.45 29.62 9.23
C ILE A 118 16.59 28.61 9.48
N SER A 119 16.52 27.81 10.54
CA SER A 119 17.52 26.77 10.83
C SER A 119 17.54 25.70 9.74
N VAL A 120 16.38 25.17 9.36
CA VAL A 120 16.28 24.17 8.28
C VAL A 120 16.79 24.72 6.94
N LEU A 121 16.50 25.98 6.63
CA LEU A 121 17.01 26.63 5.43
C LEU A 121 18.54 26.76 5.45
N LYS A 122 19.13 27.12 6.58
CA LYS A 122 20.59 27.18 6.76
C LYS A 122 21.24 25.81 6.63
N GLU A 123 20.65 24.78 7.22
CA GLU A 123 21.11 23.40 7.08
C GLU A 123 21.13 22.93 5.62
N ASN A 124 20.24 23.48 4.80
CA ASN A 124 20.20 23.25 3.36
C ASN A 124 20.99 24.31 2.57
N GLY A 125 21.91 25.07 3.18
CA GLY A 125 22.81 26.00 2.51
C GLY A 125 22.21 27.38 2.15
N TYR A 126 21.03 27.72 2.63
CA TYR A 126 20.37 29.00 2.38
C TYR A 126 20.60 29.97 3.57
N TYR A 127 21.82 30.47 3.75
CA TYR A 127 22.21 31.25 4.90
C TYR A 127 21.61 32.68 4.91
N ARG A 128 21.18 33.20 3.76
CA ARG A 128 20.55 34.50 3.61
C ARG A 128 19.05 34.45 3.51
N ALA A 129 18.47 33.34 3.92
CA ALA A 129 17.03 33.14 3.87
C ALA A 129 16.32 34.13 4.81
N ILE A 130 15.24 34.71 4.29
CA ILE A 130 14.32 35.56 5.05
C ILE A 130 13.01 34.81 5.14
N VAL A 131 12.49 34.69 6.38
CA VAL A 131 11.20 34.09 6.66
C VAL A 131 10.32 35.15 7.31
N ALA A 132 9.25 35.52 6.62
CA ALA A 132 8.19 36.34 7.14
C ALA A 132 6.94 35.49 7.34
N TYR A 133 6.11 35.85 8.28
CA TYR A 133 4.81 35.20 8.45
C TYR A 133 3.69 36.24 8.45
N GLN A 134 2.53 35.81 8.01
CA GLN A 134 1.29 36.57 8.07
C GLN A 134 0.24 35.67 8.73
N VAL A 135 -0.49 36.23 9.68
CA VAL A 135 -1.60 35.54 10.36
C VAL A 135 -2.90 36.18 9.89
N GLN A 136 -3.82 35.36 9.41
CA GLN A 136 -5.17 35.78 9.02
C GLN A 136 -6.16 35.06 9.94
N PRO A 137 -6.61 35.72 11.02
CA PRO A 137 -7.60 35.13 11.91
C PRO A 137 -8.98 35.17 11.25
N ASP A 138 -9.72 34.08 11.35
CA ASP A 138 -11.12 34.03 10.97
C ASP A 138 -12.02 34.26 12.21
N PRO A 139 -12.71 35.40 12.31
CA PRO A 139 -13.57 35.68 13.46
C PRO A 139 -14.77 34.75 13.60
N GLU A 140 -15.16 34.05 12.54
CA GLU A 140 -16.29 33.10 12.61
C GLU A 140 -15.88 31.74 13.19
N THR A 141 -14.70 31.25 12.82
CA THR A 141 -14.23 29.93 13.22
C THR A 141 -13.23 29.95 14.37
N GLN A 142 -12.70 31.12 14.75
CA GLN A 142 -11.52 31.28 15.64
C GLN A 142 -10.27 30.55 15.15
N ALA A 143 -10.27 30.00 13.93
CA ALA A 143 -9.08 29.42 13.30
C ALA A 143 -8.27 30.53 12.62
N ALA A 144 -6.94 30.39 12.65
CA ALA A 144 -6.05 31.32 11.96
C ALA A 144 -5.33 30.60 10.82
N GLU A 145 -5.33 31.21 9.64
CA GLU A 145 -4.42 30.82 8.56
C GLU A 145 -3.06 31.49 8.81
N ILE A 146 -2.00 30.68 8.82
CA ILE A 146 -0.63 31.10 9.09
C ILE A 146 0.18 30.84 7.83
N ASP A 147 0.54 31.91 7.12
CA ASP A 147 1.29 31.83 5.88
C ASP A 147 2.74 32.26 6.14
N PHE A 148 3.68 31.31 6.02
CA PHE A 148 5.10 31.58 6.02
C PHE A 148 5.56 31.87 4.59
N ARG A 149 6.03 33.09 4.34
CA ARG A 149 6.64 33.47 3.06
C ARG A 149 8.15 33.43 3.19
N LEU A 150 8.73 32.48 2.46
CA LEU A 150 10.16 32.25 2.45
C LEU A 150 10.78 32.90 1.22
N THR A 151 11.88 33.62 1.47
CA THR A 151 12.77 34.11 0.40
C THR A 151 14.13 33.46 0.64
N PRO A 152 14.36 32.23 0.14
CA PRO A 152 15.59 31.49 0.41
C PRO A 152 16.84 32.21 -0.07
N GLY A 153 16.73 33.02 -1.11
CA GLY A 153 17.89 33.64 -1.76
C GLY A 153 18.69 32.62 -2.59
N LYS A 154 19.91 32.99 -2.92
CA LYS A 154 20.83 32.07 -3.62
C LYS A 154 21.47 31.13 -2.60
N PRO A 155 21.49 29.81 -2.85
CA PRO A 155 22.17 28.88 -1.97
C PRO A 155 23.68 29.12 -1.98
N ALA A 156 24.34 28.93 -0.86
CA ALA A 156 25.79 28.98 -0.77
C ALA A 156 26.42 27.86 -1.60
N ARG A 157 27.58 28.16 -2.16
CA ARG A 157 28.38 27.16 -2.88
C ARG A 157 29.55 26.74 -2.04
N LEU A 158 29.83 25.44 -2.06
CA LEU A 158 30.96 24.87 -1.34
C LEU A 158 32.27 25.42 -1.89
N SER A 159 33.03 26.18 -1.05
CA SER A 159 34.33 26.76 -1.43
C SER A 159 35.46 25.75 -1.29
N SER A 160 35.47 25.04 -0.17
CA SER A 160 36.49 24.03 0.13
C SER A 160 35.91 22.94 1.03
N ILE A 161 36.55 21.78 0.99
CA ILE A 161 36.27 20.65 1.88
C ILE A 161 37.58 20.33 2.58
N GLU A 162 37.60 20.40 3.89
CA GLU A 162 38.74 20.05 4.70
C GLU A 162 38.44 18.86 5.58
N PHE A 163 39.37 17.95 5.66
CA PHE A 163 39.28 16.80 6.55
C PHE A 163 40.37 16.91 7.59
N HIS A 164 39.99 16.78 8.85
CA HIS A 164 40.88 16.83 10.02
C HIS A 164 40.80 15.50 10.77
N GLY A 165 41.81 15.28 11.62
CA GLY A 165 41.86 14.09 12.46
C GLY A 165 42.71 12.98 11.87
N ASP A 166 42.40 11.73 12.20
CA ASP A 166 43.16 10.55 11.81
C ASP A 166 42.60 10.00 10.47
N LEU A 167 43.28 10.37 9.39
CA LEU A 167 42.69 10.21 8.05
C LEU A 167 43.08 8.91 7.35
N ASP A 168 43.89 8.03 7.78
CA ASP A 168 44.28 6.77 7.13
C ASP A 168 44.02 6.58 5.60
N VAL A 169 43.22 7.49 5.02
CA VAL A 169 42.79 7.48 3.63
C VAL A 169 43.14 8.84 3.00
N PRO A 170 43.71 8.86 1.77
CA PRO A 170 44.05 10.13 1.11
C PRO A 170 42.80 11.02 0.93
N VAL A 171 42.96 12.32 1.23
CA VAL A 171 41.90 13.35 1.14
C VAL A 171 41.20 13.32 -0.23
N GLN A 172 41.93 13.13 -1.32
CA GLN A 172 41.39 13.04 -2.67
C GLN A 172 40.38 11.87 -2.82
N GLN A 173 40.69 10.73 -2.19
CA GLN A 173 39.78 9.57 -2.20
C GLN A 173 38.56 9.83 -1.33
N LEU A 174 38.68 10.46 -0.17
CA LEU A 174 37.55 10.84 0.70
C LEU A 174 36.64 11.81 -0.04
N THR A 175 37.17 12.85 -0.66
CA THR A 175 36.40 13.82 -1.46
C THR A 175 35.68 13.14 -2.61
N SER A 176 36.36 12.25 -3.34
CA SER A 176 35.74 11.51 -4.45
C SER A 176 34.60 10.61 -3.98
N LYS A 177 34.76 9.94 -2.85
CA LYS A 177 33.76 8.99 -2.30
C LYS A 177 32.60 9.69 -1.63
N SER A 178 32.79 10.86 -1.02
CA SER A 178 31.70 11.66 -0.45
C SER A 178 30.65 12.03 -1.52
N GLY A 179 31.10 12.28 -2.75
CA GLY A 179 30.28 12.79 -3.84
C GLY A 179 30.01 14.28 -3.75
N TRP A 180 30.64 15.00 -2.77
CA TRP A 180 30.56 16.45 -2.68
C TRP A 180 31.45 17.08 -3.74
N LYS A 181 30.99 18.18 -4.31
CA LYS A 181 31.71 18.90 -5.34
C LYS A 181 31.92 20.35 -4.92
N VAL A 182 33.16 20.81 -4.98
CA VAL A 182 33.47 22.23 -4.82
C VAL A 182 32.73 23.04 -5.89
N HIS A 183 32.28 24.24 -5.56
CA HIS A 183 31.42 25.14 -6.34
C HIS A 183 29.98 24.66 -6.56
N SER A 184 29.54 23.52 -5.97
CA SER A 184 28.17 23.08 -5.98
C SER A 184 27.42 23.48 -4.69
N HIS A 185 26.10 23.47 -4.76
CA HIS A 185 25.23 23.60 -3.60
C HIS A 185 25.24 22.28 -2.80
N LEU A 186 25.28 22.37 -1.47
CA LEU A 186 25.29 21.24 -0.55
C LEU A 186 24.03 21.25 0.33
N THR A 187 23.11 20.32 0.09
CA THR A 187 21.92 20.13 0.93
C THR A 187 22.23 19.25 2.13
N SER A 188 21.40 19.31 3.17
CA SER A 188 21.45 18.44 4.34
C SER A 188 21.47 16.96 3.93
N THR A 189 20.57 16.53 3.04
CA THR A 189 20.52 15.15 2.53
C THR A 189 21.80 14.73 1.79
N GLN A 190 22.40 15.63 1.01
CA GLN A 190 23.67 15.35 0.32
C GLN A 190 24.83 15.25 1.30
N LEU A 191 24.83 16.10 2.33
CA LEU A 191 25.82 16.06 3.41
C LEU A 191 25.78 14.71 4.13
N GLU A 192 24.62 14.30 4.63
CA GLU A 192 24.44 13.03 5.32
C GLU A 192 24.82 11.82 4.47
N ARG A 193 24.43 11.82 3.20
CA ARG A 193 24.82 10.74 2.26
C ARG A 193 26.33 10.71 2.05
N GLY A 194 26.97 11.85 2.03
CA GLY A 194 28.43 11.93 1.89
C GLY A 194 29.15 11.41 3.13
N LEU A 195 28.73 11.82 4.31
CA LEU A 195 29.27 11.31 5.59
C LEU A 195 29.09 9.77 5.67
N PHE A 196 27.91 9.27 5.35
CA PHE A 196 27.65 7.84 5.30
C PHE A 196 28.56 7.10 4.33
N ARG A 197 28.81 7.65 3.14
CA ARG A 197 29.72 7.03 2.16
C ARG A 197 31.16 7.01 2.64
N ILE A 198 31.62 8.08 3.30
CA ILE A 198 32.95 8.11 3.91
C ILE A 198 33.05 7.05 5.02
N HIS A 199 32.08 6.97 5.93
CA HIS A 199 32.04 5.95 6.95
C HIS A 199 32.09 4.52 6.35
N GLN A 200 31.40 4.28 5.23
CA GLN A 200 31.46 2.99 4.52
C GLN A 200 32.87 2.67 3.95
N VAL A 201 33.68 3.67 3.65
CA VAL A 201 35.09 3.45 3.25
C VAL A 201 35.88 2.89 4.43
N TYR A 202 35.75 3.48 5.61
CA TYR A 202 36.45 3.02 6.82
C TYR A 202 35.96 1.64 7.27
N LEU A 203 34.65 1.38 7.16
CA LEU A 203 34.10 0.04 7.43
C LEU A 203 34.72 -1.04 6.52
N LYS A 204 34.92 -0.72 5.22
CA LYS A 204 35.59 -1.65 4.29
C LYS A 204 37.06 -1.86 4.61
N LEU A 205 37.75 -0.88 5.20
CA LEU A 205 39.12 -0.98 5.67
C LEU A 205 39.24 -1.74 7.00
N GLY A 206 38.12 -2.18 7.58
CA GLY A 206 38.09 -2.87 8.85
C GLY A 206 38.15 -1.97 10.07
N LYS A 207 37.69 -0.71 9.95
CA LYS A 207 37.62 0.29 11.01
C LYS A 207 36.17 0.66 11.33
N PRO A 208 35.41 -0.23 11.96
CA PRO A 208 33.98 -0.03 12.20
C PRO A 208 33.66 1.05 13.26
N GLN A 209 34.64 1.44 14.09
CA GLN A 209 34.49 2.51 15.06
C GLN A 209 34.80 3.89 14.48
N ALA A 210 35.10 3.98 13.20
CA ALA A 210 35.38 5.27 12.59
C ALA A 210 34.19 6.24 12.77
N THR A 211 34.45 7.40 13.32
CA THR A 211 33.46 8.49 13.40
C THR A 211 33.77 9.51 12.32
N VAL A 212 32.72 9.97 11.65
CA VAL A 212 32.80 10.98 10.59
C VAL A 212 31.77 12.04 10.91
N THR A 213 32.21 13.17 11.43
CA THR A 213 31.33 14.22 11.93
C THR A 213 31.66 15.55 11.25
N VAL A 214 30.67 16.42 11.16
CA VAL A 214 30.88 17.81 10.70
C VAL A 214 31.37 18.62 11.88
N LEU A 215 32.60 19.13 11.78
CA LEU A 215 33.18 20.01 12.79
C LEU A 215 32.62 21.43 12.63
N SER A 216 32.63 22.00 11.42
CA SER A 216 32.02 23.30 11.12
C SER A 216 31.53 23.40 9.69
N ARG A 217 30.58 24.31 9.50
CA ARG A 217 30.13 24.82 8.20
C ARG A 217 30.28 26.36 8.26
N ASP A 218 31.38 26.85 7.74
CA ASP A 218 31.73 28.24 7.88
C ASP A 218 31.24 29.02 6.64
N PHE A 219 30.28 29.91 6.86
CA PHE A 219 29.66 30.69 5.80
C PHE A 219 30.38 32.02 5.61
N ASP A 220 30.89 32.26 4.38
CA ASP A 220 31.37 33.57 3.94
C ASP A 220 30.24 34.38 3.31
N SER A 221 29.89 35.48 3.98
CA SER A 221 28.83 36.36 3.50
C SER A 221 29.22 37.20 2.26
N GLN A 222 30.49 37.47 2.00
CA GLN A 222 30.92 38.24 0.83
C GLN A 222 30.82 37.38 -0.44
N GLY A 223 31.39 36.18 -0.40
CA GLY A 223 31.42 35.26 -1.55
C GLY A 223 30.12 34.44 -1.73
N ASN A 224 29.22 34.44 -0.74
CA ASN A 224 28.09 33.52 -0.65
C ASN A 224 28.56 32.07 -0.83
N THR A 225 29.62 31.72 -0.10
CA THR A 225 30.24 30.38 -0.14
C THR A 225 30.29 29.79 1.26
N GLU A 226 30.34 28.47 1.35
CA GLU A 226 30.55 27.77 2.61
C GLU A 226 31.80 26.88 2.53
N LYS A 227 32.51 26.81 3.66
CA LYS A 227 33.62 25.91 3.89
C LYS A 227 33.12 24.76 4.77
N LEU A 228 33.30 23.52 4.31
CA LEU A 228 32.94 22.34 5.08
C LEU A 228 34.21 21.77 5.73
N VAL A 229 34.17 21.65 7.04
CA VAL A 229 35.23 20.99 7.81
C VAL A 229 34.65 19.73 8.44
N VAL A 230 35.25 18.58 8.10
CA VAL A 230 34.83 17.26 8.56
C VAL A 230 35.94 16.66 9.42
N GLU A 231 35.59 16.26 10.60
CA GLU A 231 36.47 15.55 11.52
C GLU A 231 36.30 14.05 11.36
N ILE A 232 37.39 13.35 11.25
CA ILE A 232 37.43 11.91 11.14
C ILE A 232 38.33 11.35 12.24
N ASP A 233 37.75 10.50 13.06
CA ASP A 233 38.50 9.61 13.94
C ASP A 233 38.37 8.19 13.36
N ALA A 234 39.45 7.71 12.78
CA ALA A 234 39.45 6.41 12.10
C ALA A 234 39.26 5.22 13.06
N GLY A 235 39.57 5.42 14.34
CA GLY A 235 39.51 4.38 15.35
C GLY A 235 40.44 3.20 15.07
N PRO A 236 40.44 2.15 15.91
CA PRO A 236 41.31 0.99 15.76
C PRO A 236 40.90 0.12 14.58
N GLN A 237 41.90 -0.56 14.01
CA GLN A 237 41.63 -1.60 13.03
C GLN A 237 41.08 -2.86 13.71
N VAL A 238 39.96 -3.36 13.26
CA VAL A 238 39.30 -4.53 13.79
C VAL A 238 39.59 -5.75 12.88
N VAL A 239 40.26 -6.72 13.41
CA VAL A 239 40.58 -7.98 12.74
C VAL A 239 39.75 -9.10 13.36
N VAL A 240 38.76 -9.59 12.65
CA VAL A 240 37.95 -10.73 13.09
C VAL A 240 38.47 -12.01 12.46
N ARG A 241 38.69 -13.02 13.29
CA ARG A 241 39.04 -14.38 12.87
C ARG A 241 38.05 -15.37 13.42
N VAL A 242 37.55 -16.26 12.56
CA VAL A 242 36.77 -17.42 12.97
C VAL A 242 37.65 -18.66 12.82
N GLN A 243 37.82 -19.41 13.90
CA GLN A 243 38.56 -20.65 13.95
C GLN A 243 37.58 -21.83 14.03
N GLY A 244 37.86 -22.92 13.34
CA GLY A 244 36.98 -24.10 13.30
C GLY A 244 35.88 -24.06 12.20
N ALA A 245 35.65 -22.90 11.57
CA ALA A 245 34.65 -22.76 10.49
C ALA A 245 35.14 -21.81 9.39
N LYS A 246 34.60 -21.99 8.16
CA LYS A 246 34.81 -21.07 7.03
C LYS A 246 33.59 -20.20 6.83
N ILE A 247 33.81 -18.90 6.86
CA ILE A 247 32.73 -17.90 6.59
C ILE A 247 33.32 -16.78 5.75
N SER A 248 32.52 -16.26 4.80
CA SER A 248 32.97 -15.18 3.93
C SER A 248 33.12 -13.86 4.68
N PRO A 249 34.10 -12.99 4.32
CA PRO A 249 34.24 -11.67 4.94
C PRO A 249 33.01 -10.77 4.77
N SER A 250 32.25 -10.96 3.69
CA SER A 250 31.00 -10.26 3.45
C SER A 250 29.93 -10.64 4.48
N ARG A 251 29.84 -11.94 4.78
CA ARG A 251 28.87 -12.47 5.73
C ARG A 251 29.25 -12.09 7.17
N LEU A 252 30.54 -12.09 7.51
CA LEU A 252 30.99 -11.59 8.81
C LEU A 252 30.60 -10.13 9.06
N ARG A 253 30.73 -9.28 8.03
CA ARG A 253 30.32 -7.87 8.12
C ARG A 253 28.82 -7.69 8.30
N GLU A 254 28.03 -8.58 7.74
CA GLU A 254 26.57 -8.56 7.87
C GLU A 254 26.10 -9.06 9.26
N LEU A 255 26.75 -10.08 9.80
CA LEU A 255 26.31 -10.74 11.03
C LEU A 255 26.81 -10.05 12.30
N LEU A 256 28.05 -9.55 12.30
CA LEU A 256 28.71 -9.17 13.56
C LEU A 256 28.39 -7.73 13.99
N PRO A 257 27.96 -7.52 15.25
CA PRO A 257 27.75 -6.19 15.82
C PRO A 257 28.97 -5.28 15.73
N ALA A 258 30.18 -5.87 15.82
CA ALA A 258 31.45 -5.17 15.65
C ALA A 258 31.54 -4.38 14.35
N TYR A 259 30.94 -4.88 13.26
CA TYR A 259 30.90 -4.19 11.95
C TYR A 259 29.62 -3.39 11.70
N ARG A 260 28.51 -3.78 12.32
CA ARG A 260 27.21 -3.11 12.12
C ARG A 260 27.03 -1.88 13.00
N GLU A 261 27.47 -2.00 14.25
CA GLU A 261 27.22 -1.04 15.31
C GLU A 261 28.50 -0.33 15.75
N GLY A 262 29.68 -0.78 15.29
CA GLY A 262 30.98 -0.30 15.75
C GLY A 262 31.28 -0.64 17.21
N ASN A 263 30.46 -1.46 17.86
CA ASN A 263 30.61 -1.78 19.27
C ASN A 263 31.54 -2.98 19.46
N LEU A 264 32.57 -2.83 20.28
CA LEU A 264 33.64 -3.83 20.55
C LEU A 264 33.67 -4.25 22.02
N ASP A 265 32.64 -3.96 22.80
CA ASP A 265 32.57 -4.39 24.21
C ASP A 265 32.37 -5.91 24.33
N ALA A 266 32.49 -6.42 25.55
CA ALA A 266 32.32 -7.84 25.81
C ALA A 266 30.92 -8.34 25.44
N ALA A 267 29.88 -7.50 25.60
CA ALA A 267 28.51 -7.83 25.25
C ALA A 267 28.33 -7.93 23.73
N ALA A 268 28.96 -7.02 22.95
CA ALA A 268 28.95 -7.07 21.50
C ALA A 268 29.68 -8.32 20.95
N VAL A 269 30.78 -8.69 21.57
CA VAL A 269 31.51 -9.94 21.21
C VAL A 269 30.64 -11.16 21.51
N ALA A 270 29.93 -11.19 22.65
CA ALA A 270 29.01 -12.27 22.98
C ALA A 270 27.84 -12.35 22.00
N ARG A 271 27.18 -11.18 21.65
CA ARG A 271 26.14 -11.15 20.62
C ARG A 271 26.69 -11.60 19.25
N GLY A 272 27.94 -11.28 18.94
CA GLY A 272 28.61 -11.77 17.73
C GLY A 272 28.81 -13.29 17.70
N ALA A 273 29.13 -13.89 18.84
CA ALA A 273 29.24 -15.35 18.97
C ALA A 273 27.87 -16.00 18.77
N GLU A 274 26.83 -15.42 19.35
CA GLU A 274 25.43 -15.85 19.20
C GLU A 274 24.96 -15.77 17.74
N ALA A 275 25.22 -14.65 17.06
CA ALA A 275 24.85 -14.48 15.66
C ALA A 275 25.58 -15.47 14.73
N LEU A 276 26.83 -15.82 15.05
CA LEU A 276 27.57 -16.85 14.32
C LEU A 276 27.01 -18.26 14.60
N ARG A 277 26.64 -18.55 15.86
CA ARG A 277 26.00 -19.81 16.23
C ARG A 277 24.70 -19.98 15.46
N GLU A 278 23.83 -19.00 15.52
CA GLU A 278 22.56 -18.99 14.79
C GLU A 278 22.74 -19.15 13.27
N TYR A 279 23.76 -18.50 12.70
CA TYR A 279 24.10 -18.68 11.29
C TYR A 279 24.50 -20.15 10.98
N PHE A 280 25.29 -20.82 11.83
CA PHE A 280 25.66 -22.21 11.63
C PHE A 280 24.49 -23.17 11.84
N GLU A 281 23.62 -22.92 12.83
CA GLU A 281 22.37 -23.66 13.02
C GLU A 281 21.49 -23.60 11.77
N GLN A 282 21.35 -22.41 11.16
CA GLN A 282 20.65 -22.25 9.87
C GLN A 282 21.27 -23.04 8.72
N GLN A 283 22.57 -23.36 8.80
CA GLN A 283 23.25 -24.20 7.83
C GLN A 283 23.10 -25.72 8.13
N GLY A 284 22.45 -26.08 9.24
CA GLY A 284 22.24 -27.47 9.68
C GLY A 284 23.24 -27.98 10.71
N TYR A 285 24.08 -27.11 11.28
CA TYR A 285 24.97 -27.48 12.41
C TYR A 285 24.25 -27.16 13.73
N PHE A 286 23.30 -27.97 14.09
CA PHE A 286 22.35 -27.68 15.20
C PHE A 286 23.01 -27.74 16.59
N THR A 287 24.18 -28.35 16.71
CA THR A 287 24.94 -28.43 17.96
C THR A 287 26.14 -27.47 17.99
N ALA A 288 26.16 -26.50 17.07
CA ALA A 288 27.26 -25.55 16.96
C ALA A 288 27.43 -24.74 18.24
N GLN A 289 28.67 -24.64 18.71
CA GLN A 289 29.04 -23.76 19.81
C GLN A 289 30.05 -22.72 19.32
N VAL A 290 29.83 -21.46 19.68
CA VAL A 290 30.76 -20.39 19.32
C VAL A 290 31.12 -19.59 20.56
N LYS A 291 32.43 -19.40 20.80
CA LYS A 291 32.94 -18.58 21.89
C LYS A 291 33.78 -17.44 21.30
N GLY A 292 33.55 -16.22 21.76
CA GLY A 292 34.25 -15.02 21.32
C GLY A 292 35.27 -14.54 22.37
N ALA A 293 36.45 -14.17 21.92
CA ALA A 293 37.46 -13.54 22.76
C ALA A 293 38.01 -12.29 22.06
N LYS A 294 38.20 -11.21 22.83
CA LYS A 294 38.79 -9.94 22.37
C LYS A 294 40.21 -9.82 22.93
N SER A 295 41.12 -9.40 22.10
CA SER A 295 42.45 -8.95 22.51
C SER A 295 42.78 -7.64 21.80
N THR A 296 43.47 -6.73 22.49
CA THR A 296 43.90 -5.44 21.94
C THR A 296 45.44 -5.46 21.87
N SER A 297 46.04 -4.94 20.80
CA SER A 297 47.48 -4.76 20.70
C SER A 297 48.01 -3.75 21.71
N ASP A 298 49.33 -3.86 22.05
CA ASP A 298 49.95 -2.97 23.05
C ASP A 298 49.90 -1.49 22.66
N ASP A 299 49.85 -1.17 21.38
CA ASP A 299 49.69 0.18 20.82
C ASP A 299 48.24 0.65 20.73
N ALA A 300 47.26 -0.18 21.15
CA ALA A 300 45.84 0.03 21.06
C ALA A 300 45.28 0.30 19.63
N GLN A 301 46.11 0.19 18.59
CA GLN A 301 45.71 0.46 17.20
C GLN A 301 44.99 -0.71 16.53
N THR A 302 45.17 -1.94 17.06
CA THR A 302 44.51 -3.12 16.49
C THR A 302 43.70 -3.86 17.55
N VAL A 303 42.42 -4.08 17.28
CA VAL A 303 41.54 -4.93 18.08
C VAL A 303 41.35 -6.25 17.34
N LYS A 304 41.77 -7.35 17.93
CA LYS A 304 41.60 -8.69 17.39
C LYS A 304 40.45 -9.41 18.10
N ILE A 305 39.43 -9.78 17.36
CA ILE A 305 38.33 -10.60 17.87
C ILE A 305 38.44 -11.98 17.25
N THR A 306 38.58 -13.00 18.10
CA THR A 306 38.69 -14.39 17.68
C THR A 306 37.44 -15.14 18.13
N TYR A 307 36.71 -15.71 17.20
CA TYR A 307 35.61 -16.62 17.47
C TYR A 307 36.09 -18.06 17.27
N GLN A 308 35.97 -18.87 18.29
CA GLN A 308 36.20 -20.33 18.21
C GLN A 308 34.84 -20.98 17.95
N ALA A 309 34.67 -21.62 16.80
CA ALA A 309 33.47 -22.34 16.41
C ALA A 309 33.72 -23.84 16.42
N GLU A 310 32.96 -24.56 17.19
CA GLU A 310 32.87 -26.02 17.20
C GLU A 310 31.51 -26.37 16.56
N LEU A 311 31.54 -26.80 15.28
CA LEU A 311 30.31 -26.93 14.49
C LEU A 311 29.49 -28.17 14.87
N GLY A 312 30.12 -29.24 15.33
CA GLY A 312 29.48 -30.55 15.49
C GLY A 312 29.17 -31.20 14.14
N GLU A 313 28.29 -32.18 14.14
CA GLU A 313 27.86 -32.90 12.93
C GLU A 313 26.80 -32.11 12.14
N LEU A 314 26.85 -32.29 10.83
CA LEU A 314 25.89 -31.66 9.93
C LEU A 314 24.62 -32.52 9.81
N GLY A 315 23.48 -32.02 10.20
CA GLY A 315 22.25 -32.79 10.29
C GLY A 315 21.07 -32.19 9.58
N LEU A 316 19.91 -32.82 9.76
CA LEU A 316 18.61 -32.44 9.25
C LEU A 316 17.66 -32.27 10.42
N PHE A 317 16.84 -31.20 10.41
CA PHE A 317 15.74 -31.10 11.34
C PHE A 317 14.58 -31.96 10.84
N GLN A 318 14.39 -33.11 11.46
CA GLN A 318 13.46 -34.16 11.01
C GLN A 318 12.01 -33.81 11.33
N GLY A 319 11.73 -33.14 12.47
CA GLY A 319 10.42 -32.80 12.89
C GLY A 319 10.27 -32.45 14.36
N TYR A 320 9.02 -32.31 14.75
CA TYR A 320 8.63 -32.10 16.13
C TYR A 320 7.38 -32.90 16.48
N SER A 321 7.18 -33.12 17.78
CA SER A 321 5.96 -33.72 18.38
C SER A 321 5.56 -32.94 19.61
N PHE A 322 4.28 -33.07 19.98
CA PHE A 322 3.74 -32.52 21.21
C PHE A 322 3.29 -33.66 22.12
N HIS A 323 3.55 -33.53 23.41
CA HIS A 323 3.09 -34.47 24.44
C HIS A 323 2.45 -33.70 25.59
N GLY A 324 1.27 -34.16 26.06
CA GLY A 324 0.54 -33.54 27.13
C GLY A 324 -0.40 -32.41 26.71
N ASN A 325 -0.62 -32.22 25.43
CA ASN A 325 -1.60 -31.26 24.90
C ASN A 325 -3.01 -31.89 24.82
N GLU A 326 -3.68 -31.98 25.99
CA GLU A 326 -4.98 -32.65 26.08
C GLU A 326 -6.14 -31.83 25.51
N HIS A 327 -6.06 -30.49 25.60
CA HIS A 327 -7.17 -29.60 25.27
C HIS A 327 -6.96 -28.75 23.99
N ILE A 328 -5.72 -28.55 23.56
CA ILE A 328 -5.41 -27.81 22.33
C ILE A 328 -4.93 -28.78 21.26
N PRO A 329 -5.57 -28.82 20.08
CA PRO A 329 -5.19 -29.75 19.02
C PRO A 329 -3.81 -29.42 18.46
N GLU A 330 -3.05 -30.45 18.09
CA GLU A 330 -1.71 -30.34 17.54
C GLU A 330 -1.65 -29.41 16.32
N SER A 331 -2.70 -29.40 15.47
CA SER A 331 -2.76 -28.51 14.31
C SER A 331 -2.77 -27.01 14.65
N GLU A 332 -3.33 -26.66 15.82
CA GLU A 332 -3.34 -25.28 16.31
C GLU A 332 -1.98 -24.90 16.91
N LEU A 333 -1.35 -25.82 17.64
CA LEU A 333 -0.01 -25.64 18.16
C LEU A 333 1.02 -25.49 17.02
N ALA A 334 0.94 -26.37 16.02
CA ALA A 334 1.82 -26.30 14.85
C ALA A 334 1.66 -25.01 14.01
N ALA A 335 0.47 -24.40 14.03
CA ALA A 335 0.22 -23.17 13.26
C ALA A 335 0.98 -21.94 13.78
N VAL A 336 1.36 -21.92 15.06
CA VAL A 336 2.11 -20.80 15.66
C VAL A 336 3.61 -20.99 15.58
N LEU A 337 4.11 -22.19 15.25
CA LEU A 337 5.54 -22.45 15.16
C LEU A 337 6.18 -21.82 13.92
N SER A 338 7.37 -21.30 14.10
CA SER A 338 8.26 -20.80 13.04
C SER A 338 9.36 -21.80 12.67
N ILE A 339 9.67 -22.75 13.56
CA ILE A 339 10.50 -23.92 13.25
C ILE A 339 9.77 -24.81 12.25
N HIS A 340 10.50 -25.36 11.27
CA HIS A 340 9.90 -26.23 10.25
C HIS A 340 10.81 -27.42 9.94
N PRO A 341 10.26 -28.65 9.84
CA PRO A 341 11.01 -29.82 9.39
C PRO A 341 11.61 -29.63 7.99
N LYS A 342 12.56 -30.49 7.62
CA LYS A 342 13.07 -30.55 6.25
C LYS A 342 11.93 -30.77 5.27
N ASP A 343 11.94 -30.02 4.18
CA ASP A 343 11.02 -30.14 3.07
C ASP A 343 11.75 -29.94 1.73
N PHE A 344 11.03 -30.02 0.61
CA PHE A 344 11.61 -29.82 -0.73
C PHE A 344 12.30 -28.46 -0.90
N PHE A 345 11.86 -27.43 -0.19
CA PHE A 345 12.40 -26.06 -0.28
C PHE A 345 13.42 -25.74 0.79
N ARG A 346 13.45 -26.55 1.86
CA ARG A 346 14.36 -26.43 3.00
C ARG A 346 15.04 -27.78 3.23
N GLU A 347 16.11 -27.99 2.48
CA GLU A 347 16.83 -29.26 2.47
C GLU A 347 17.21 -29.75 3.87
N ARG A 348 17.42 -28.84 4.83
CA ARG A 348 17.86 -29.15 6.20
C ARG A 348 16.84 -28.81 7.29
N GLY A 349 15.69 -28.23 6.91
CA GLY A 349 14.72 -27.65 7.83
C GLY A 349 15.09 -26.25 8.29
N ALA A 350 14.27 -25.67 9.17
CA ALA A 350 14.52 -24.37 9.79
C ALA A 350 14.47 -24.54 11.31
N PHE A 351 15.65 -24.56 11.93
CA PHE A 351 15.81 -24.63 13.38
C PHE A 351 16.95 -23.71 13.80
N THR A 352 16.73 -22.94 14.85
CA THR A 352 17.75 -22.24 15.65
C THR A 352 17.27 -22.16 17.09
N ASP A 353 18.19 -22.03 18.03
CA ASP A 353 17.83 -21.88 19.44
C ASP A 353 16.97 -20.62 19.69
N SER A 354 17.22 -19.55 18.94
CA SER A 354 16.42 -18.32 19.01
C SER A 354 14.98 -18.50 18.48
N LEU A 355 14.82 -19.28 17.41
CA LEU A 355 13.50 -19.68 16.91
C LEU A 355 12.77 -20.56 17.91
N LEU A 356 13.48 -21.53 18.52
CA LEU A 356 12.91 -22.41 19.52
C LEU A 356 12.42 -21.64 20.75
N ALA A 357 13.23 -20.71 21.27
CA ALA A 357 12.87 -19.89 22.41
C ALA A 357 11.63 -19.03 22.11
N ARG A 358 11.57 -18.42 20.91
CA ARG A 358 10.40 -17.64 20.47
C ARG A 358 9.18 -18.51 20.31
N ASP A 359 9.28 -19.64 19.64
CA ASP A 359 8.15 -20.54 19.40
C ASP A 359 7.63 -21.14 20.72
N THR A 360 8.53 -21.42 21.69
CA THR A 360 8.11 -21.82 23.03
C THR A 360 7.32 -20.72 23.73
N GLN A 361 7.71 -19.46 23.56
CA GLN A 361 6.94 -18.33 24.11
C GLN A 361 5.60 -18.16 23.41
N GLU A 362 5.54 -18.27 22.08
CA GLU A 362 4.27 -18.21 21.31
C GLU A 362 3.29 -19.33 21.71
N LEU A 363 3.82 -20.54 22.00
CA LEU A 363 3.00 -21.62 22.54
C LEU A 363 2.47 -21.28 23.93
N LYS A 364 3.31 -20.75 24.84
CA LYS A 364 2.85 -20.29 26.17
C LYS A 364 1.79 -19.20 26.06
N ASP A 365 1.97 -18.25 25.17
CA ASP A 365 1.00 -17.18 24.91
C ASP A 365 -0.31 -17.72 24.34
N LEU A 366 -0.25 -18.75 23.48
CA LEU A 366 -1.45 -19.44 22.98
C LEU A 366 -2.20 -20.12 24.12
N TYR A 367 -1.49 -20.88 24.98
CA TYR A 367 -2.07 -21.52 26.15
C TYR A 367 -2.67 -20.50 27.12
N ALA A 368 -1.96 -19.40 27.38
CA ALA A 368 -2.46 -18.30 28.23
C ALA A 368 -3.75 -17.71 27.67
N ARG A 369 -3.82 -17.40 26.35
CA ARG A 369 -5.06 -16.92 25.71
C ARG A 369 -6.23 -17.91 25.82
N ARG A 370 -5.95 -19.21 25.95
CA ARG A 370 -6.94 -20.28 26.15
C ARG A 370 -7.29 -20.51 27.61
N GLY A 371 -6.73 -19.71 28.55
CA GLY A 371 -6.98 -19.76 29.97
C GLY A 371 -6.01 -20.63 30.80
N TYR A 372 -4.96 -21.15 30.18
CA TYR A 372 -3.94 -21.97 30.84
C TYR A 372 -2.70 -21.14 31.18
N ALA A 373 -2.87 -20.14 32.05
CA ALA A 373 -1.81 -19.19 32.40
C ALA A 373 -0.61 -19.82 33.11
N SER A 374 -0.81 -20.96 33.78
CA SER A 374 0.24 -21.73 34.47
C SER A 374 0.83 -22.85 33.64
N SER A 375 0.62 -22.85 32.32
CA SER A 375 1.18 -23.88 31.45
C SER A 375 2.71 -23.84 31.44
N GLU A 376 3.28 -25.00 31.62
CA GLU A 376 4.72 -25.22 31.51
C GLU A 376 5.01 -25.94 30.19
N ILE A 377 5.89 -25.39 29.38
CA ILE A 377 6.29 -25.97 28.10
C ILE A 377 7.79 -26.09 28.07
N GLU A 378 8.27 -27.33 28.05
CA GLU A 378 9.67 -27.65 28.02
C GLU A 378 10.03 -28.31 26.68
N PRO A 379 10.84 -27.68 25.84
CA PRO A 379 11.34 -28.31 24.62
C PRO A 379 12.44 -29.30 24.95
N ARG A 380 12.28 -30.55 24.50
CA ARG A 380 13.30 -31.60 24.61
C ARG A 380 13.88 -31.86 23.22
N ILE A 381 15.16 -31.62 23.07
CA ILE A 381 15.93 -31.86 21.85
C ILE A 381 16.50 -33.28 21.88
N ASP A 382 16.23 -34.05 20.83
CA ASP A 382 16.85 -35.37 20.57
C ASP A 382 17.90 -35.17 19.47
N PRO A 383 19.18 -35.04 19.83
CA PRO A 383 20.26 -35.01 18.87
C PRO A 383 20.53 -36.47 18.41
N ASP A 384 20.97 -36.65 17.17
CA ASP A 384 21.23 -37.97 16.58
C ASP A 384 19.96 -38.85 16.43
N HIS A 385 18.83 -38.19 16.11
CA HIS A 385 17.52 -38.84 15.97
C HIS A 385 17.57 -40.08 15.06
N ALA A 386 16.91 -41.15 15.49
CA ALA A 386 16.86 -42.42 14.78
C ALA A 386 18.26 -43.04 14.47
N GLY A 387 19.31 -42.68 15.22
CA GLY A 387 20.69 -43.16 15.05
C GLY A 387 21.47 -42.45 13.94
N HIS A 388 20.92 -41.40 13.33
CA HIS A 388 21.61 -40.55 12.37
C HIS A 388 22.27 -39.37 13.08
N ARG A 389 23.63 -39.37 13.06
CA ARG A 389 24.41 -38.32 13.72
C ARG A 389 24.07 -36.92 13.13
N GLY A 390 23.84 -35.98 14.03
CA GLY A 390 23.53 -34.60 13.71
C GLY A 390 22.04 -34.34 13.36
N ASP A 391 21.22 -35.37 13.10
CA ASP A 391 19.81 -35.21 12.84
C ASP A 391 19.08 -34.86 14.14
N LEU A 392 18.19 -33.85 14.07
CA LEU A 392 17.55 -33.30 15.24
C LEU A 392 16.03 -33.52 15.17
N PHE A 393 15.47 -33.96 16.26
CA PHE A 393 14.01 -34.03 16.49
C PHE A 393 13.65 -33.31 17.78
N LEU A 394 12.50 -32.64 17.82
CA LEU A 394 12.08 -31.83 18.93
C LEU A 394 10.77 -32.37 19.52
N THR A 395 10.73 -32.52 20.83
CA THR A 395 9.50 -32.86 21.56
C THR A 395 9.17 -31.74 22.52
N PHE A 396 7.96 -31.19 22.39
CA PHE A 396 7.43 -30.23 23.36
C PHE A 396 6.67 -31.00 24.45
N GLU A 397 7.26 -31.06 25.63
CA GLU A 397 6.59 -31.60 26.82
C GLU A 397 5.74 -30.50 27.43
N ILE A 398 4.40 -30.69 27.40
CA ILE A 398 3.43 -29.69 27.80
C ILE A 398 2.73 -30.16 29.05
N ARG A 399 2.73 -29.32 30.07
CA ARG A 399 1.87 -29.44 31.25
C ARG A 399 0.91 -28.28 31.22
N GLU A 400 -0.30 -28.52 30.79
CA GLU A 400 -1.30 -27.45 30.56
C GLU A 400 -1.65 -26.71 31.86
N GLY A 401 -1.63 -27.40 32.98
CA GLY A 401 -2.07 -26.86 34.27
C GLY A 401 -3.60 -26.65 34.34
N PRO A 402 -4.12 -26.04 35.38
CA PRO A 402 -5.55 -25.78 35.53
C PRO A 402 -5.98 -24.65 34.62
N ARG A 403 -7.11 -24.85 33.93
CA ARG A 403 -7.73 -23.80 33.11
C ARG A 403 -8.41 -22.78 34.01
N THR A 404 -8.05 -21.52 33.86
CA THR A 404 -8.72 -20.39 34.51
C THR A 404 -9.81 -19.84 33.60
N ALA A 405 -11.03 -19.77 34.12
CA ALA A 405 -12.19 -19.21 33.45
C ALA A 405 -12.66 -17.93 34.14
N VAL A 406 -13.36 -17.10 33.39
CA VAL A 406 -14.03 -15.93 33.97
C VAL A 406 -15.30 -16.40 34.69
N HIS A 407 -15.39 -16.14 36.01
CA HIS A 407 -16.62 -16.37 36.78
C HIS A 407 -17.62 -15.25 36.52
N GLN A 408 -17.23 -14.01 36.80
CA GLN A 408 -18.06 -12.84 36.54
C GLN A 408 -17.22 -11.68 35.99
N ILE A 409 -17.90 -10.82 35.21
CA ILE A 409 -17.34 -9.56 34.72
C ILE A 409 -18.17 -8.40 35.30
N PHE A 410 -17.50 -7.42 35.86
CA PHE A 410 -18.09 -6.21 36.39
C PHE A 410 -17.63 -5.01 35.52
N LEU A 411 -18.59 -4.29 34.97
CA LEU A 411 -18.37 -3.05 34.23
C LEU A 411 -18.86 -1.88 35.08
N GLU A 412 -18.00 -1.35 35.95
CA GLU A 412 -18.33 -0.28 36.87
C GLU A 412 -18.17 1.09 36.21
N GLY A 413 -19.14 1.98 36.34
CA GLY A 413 -19.12 3.34 35.83
C GLY A 413 -19.77 3.49 34.44
N ALA A 414 -20.29 2.43 33.84
CA ALA A 414 -21.03 2.47 32.58
C ALA A 414 -22.51 2.24 32.78
N GLY A 415 -23.37 2.91 32.03
CA GLY A 415 -24.82 2.67 32.03
C GLY A 415 -25.18 1.33 31.39
N GLN A 416 -26.35 0.79 31.79
CA GLN A 416 -26.85 -0.53 31.36
C GLN A 416 -26.90 -0.69 29.83
N GLU A 417 -27.34 0.33 29.09
CA GLU A 417 -27.43 0.33 27.64
C GLU A 417 -26.05 0.19 26.97
N ILE A 418 -25.01 0.79 27.57
CA ILE A 418 -23.64 0.70 27.11
C ILE A 418 -23.11 -0.72 27.35
N ILE A 419 -23.39 -1.28 28.53
CA ILE A 419 -22.99 -2.64 28.88
C ILE A 419 -23.57 -3.64 27.89
N GLU A 420 -24.86 -3.57 27.60
CA GLU A 420 -25.55 -4.45 26.67
C GLU A 420 -24.99 -4.35 25.24
N GLY A 421 -24.59 -3.14 24.82
CA GLY A 421 -24.06 -2.89 23.47
C GLY A 421 -22.63 -3.37 23.24
N VAL A 422 -21.78 -3.42 24.27
CA VAL A 422 -20.38 -3.87 24.15
C VAL A 422 -20.21 -5.36 24.49
N TRP A 423 -21.14 -5.92 25.23
CA TRP A 423 -21.07 -7.28 25.74
C TRP A 423 -20.73 -8.37 24.73
N PRO A 424 -21.29 -8.37 23.49
CA PRO A 424 -20.98 -9.42 22.50
C PRO A 424 -19.50 -9.44 22.07
N ASP A 425 -18.83 -8.29 22.15
CA ASP A 425 -17.47 -8.09 21.63
C ASP A 425 -16.38 -8.37 22.68
N LEU A 426 -16.77 -8.58 23.95
CA LEU A 426 -15.82 -8.87 25.03
C LEU A 426 -15.37 -10.33 25.02
N LEU A 427 -14.07 -10.54 25.25
CA LEU A 427 -13.44 -11.85 25.36
C LEU A 427 -13.57 -12.45 26.78
N CYS A 428 -13.52 -11.62 27.82
CA CYS A 428 -13.62 -12.03 29.24
C CYS A 428 -15.07 -12.16 29.69
N ARG A 429 -15.89 -12.93 28.96
CA ARG A 429 -17.29 -13.24 29.39
C ARG A 429 -17.35 -14.46 30.29
N PRO A 430 -18.38 -14.62 31.14
CA PRO A 430 -18.53 -15.77 32.02
C PRO A 430 -18.37 -17.10 31.31
N ASN A 431 -17.67 -18.04 31.91
CA ASN A 431 -17.27 -19.35 31.38
C ASN A 431 -16.31 -19.36 30.21
N LEU A 432 -15.86 -18.17 29.71
CA LEU A 432 -14.80 -18.08 28.70
C LEU A 432 -13.41 -18.07 29.36
N PRO A 433 -12.35 -18.43 28.59
CA PRO A 433 -10.99 -18.45 29.11
C PRO A 433 -10.55 -17.06 29.58
N TYR A 434 -9.94 -16.99 30.75
CA TYR A 434 -9.31 -15.78 31.24
C TYR A 434 -7.83 -15.73 30.84
N SER A 435 -7.39 -14.56 30.40
CA SER A 435 -5.98 -14.19 30.33
C SER A 435 -5.82 -12.66 30.43
N ASP A 436 -4.66 -12.20 30.92
CA ASP A 436 -4.35 -10.78 30.97
C ASP A 436 -4.38 -10.14 29.58
N THR A 437 -3.96 -10.87 28.55
CA THR A 437 -4.05 -10.43 27.15
C THR A 437 -5.49 -10.23 26.70
N ASN A 438 -6.41 -11.13 27.08
CA ASN A 438 -7.84 -10.99 26.77
C ASN A 438 -8.43 -9.77 27.50
N ALA A 439 -8.09 -9.58 28.79
CA ALA A 439 -8.55 -8.43 29.56
C ALA A 439 -7.99 -7.09 29.01
N GLN A 440 -6.74 -7.07 28.55
CA GLN A 440 -6.16 -5.91 27.87
C GLN A 440 -6.87 -5.60 26.54
N THR A 441 -7.19 -6.64 25.76
CA THR A 441 -7.96 -6.50 24.51
C THR A 441 -9.36 -5.97 24.78
N ASP A 442 -10.02 -6.46 25.84
CA ASP A 442 -11.34 -5.96 26.23
C ASP A 442 -11.29 -4.51 26.70
N ARG A 443 -10.22 -4.10 27.41
CA ARG A 443 -9.97 -2.70 27.74
C ARG A 443 -9.91 -1.83 26.49
N GLU A 444 -9.19 -2.25 25.46
CA GLU A 444 -9.11 -1.50 24.19
C GLU A 444 -10.45 -1.49 23.45
N THR A 445 -11.18 -2.59 23.49
CA THR A 445 -12.55 -2.70 22.94
C THR A 445 -13.49 -1.71 23.63
N LEU A 446 -13.43 -1.62 24.95
CA LEU A 446 -14.20 -0.65 25.72
C LEU A 446 -13.82 0.80 25.37
N LEU A 447 -12.53 1.12 25.33
CA LEU A 447 -12.06 2.47 24.95
C LEU A 447 -12.56 2.86 23.55
N ASN A 448 -12.44 1.98 22.57
CA ASN A 448 -12.95 2.21 21.20
C ASN A 448 -14.47 2.38 21.18
N TYR A 449 -15.18 1.57 21.96
CA TYR A 449 -16.64 1.66 22.09
C TYR A 449 -17.10 3.01 22.62
N PHE A 450 -16.39 3.54 23.64
CA PHE A 450 -16.67 4.86 24.20
C PHE A 450 -16.28 5.99 23.23
N ALA A 451 -15.13 5.89 22.58
CA ALA A 451 -14.69 6.87 21.58
C ALA A 451 -15.69 6.98 20.41
N ASP A 452 -16.30 5.85 19.99
CA ASP A 452 -17.34 5.83 18.97
C ASP A 452 -18.71 6.36 19.43
N ARG A 453 -18.84 6.68 20.70
CA ARG A 453 -20.03 7.31 21.28
C ARG A 453 -19.82 8.76 21.72
N GLY A 454 -18.64 9.31 21.38
CA GLY A 454 -18.30 10.69 21.70
C GLY A 454 -17.66 10.88 23.08
N TYR A 455 -17.06 9.84 23.64
CA TYR A 455 -16.30 9.90 24.88
C TYR A 455 -14.80 9.66 24.60
N PRO A 456 -14.09 10.60 23.96
CA PRO A 456 -12.69 10.41 23.58
C PRO A 456 -11.72 10.38 24.76
N ASP A 457 -12.13 10.93 25.92
CA ASP A 457 -11.33 11.01 27.12
C ASP A 457 -11.63 9.86 28.10
N ALA A 458 -12.35 8.84 27.68
CA ALA A 458 -12.68 7.70 28.53
C ALA A 458 -11.42 7.02 29.05
N VAL A 459 -11.42 6.70 30.34
CA VAL A 459 -10.35 5.94 30.99
C VAL A 459 -10.91 4.62 31.45
N VAL A 460 -10.25 3.53 31.06
CA VAL A 460 -10.63 2.17 31.48
C VAL A 460 -9.44 1.52 32.14
N THR A 461 -9.60 1.11 33.39
CA THR A 461 -8.64 0.27 34.12
C THR A 461 -9.30 -1.08 34.44
N TRP A 462 -8.50 -2.12 34.55
CA TRP A 462 -9.03 -3.44 34.89
C TRP A 462 -8.22 -4.10 36.00
N GLN A 463 -8.86 -4.99 36.72
CA GLN A 463 -8.28 -5.81 37.79
C GLN A 463 -8.95 -7.18 37.78
N SER A 464 -8.18 -8.23 37.96
CA SER A 464 -8.69 -9.59 38.21
C SER A 464 -8.53 -9.98 39.67
N THR A 465 -9.51 -10.66 40.21
CA THR A 465 -9.48 -11.17 41.56
C THR A 465 -9.86 -12.66 41.57
N PRO A 466 -9.01 -13.55 42.11
CA PRO A 466 -9.38 -14.96 42.26
C PRO A 466 -10.63 -15.12 43.11
N THR A 467 -11.47 -16.07 42.72
CA THR A 467 -12.64 -16.48 43.55
C THR A 467 -12.23 -17.52 44.60
N ALA A 468 -13.20 -18.05 45.36
CA ALA A 468 -12.95 -19.17 46.25
C ALA A 468 -12.52 -20.44 45.47
N SER A 469 -12.83 -20.56 44.20
CA SER A 469 -12.35 -21.58 43.29
C SER A 469 -11.02 -21.11 42.64
N ALA A 470 -9.96 -21.89 42.77
CA ALA A 470 -8.65 -21.55 42.20
C ALA A 470 -8.64 -21.50 40.67
N GLN A 471 -9.71 -21.94 40.01
CA GLN A 471 -9.85 -22.01 38.54
C GLN A 471 -10.77 -20.93 37.97
N GLU A 472 -11.25 -20.02 38.81
CA GLU A 472 -12.17 -18.96 38.41
C GLU A 472 -11.68 -17.59 38.90
N VAL A 473 -11.87 -16.58 38.05
CA VAL A 473 -11.53 -15.18 38.37
C VAL A 473 -12.71 -14.27 38.08
N ASP A 474 -12.91 -13.29 38.96
CA ASP A 474 -13.75 -12.14 38.69
C ASP A 474 -12.91 -11.06 38.00
N VAL A 475 -13.39 -10.53 36.87
CA VAL A 475 -12.76 -9.44 36.13
C VAL A 475 -13.57 -8.17 36.32
N ARG A 476 -12.94 -7.14 36.83
CA ARG A 476 -13.56 -5.84 37.09
C ARG A 476 -12.95 -4.77 36.25
N PHE A 477 -13.73 -4.18 35.35
CA PHE A 477 -13.37 -2.99 34.58
C PHE A 477 -13.96 -1.76 35.27
N LYS A 478 -13.10 -0.85 35.67
CA LYS A 478 -13.53 0.45 36.20
C LYS A 478 -13.44 1.46 35.08
N ILE A 479 -14.57 2.02 34.70
CA ILE A 479 -14.76 2.88 33.55
C ILE A 479 -15.08 4.29 34.06
N ASP A 480 -14.26 5.26 33.66
CA ASP A 480 -14.59 6.67 33.77
C ASP A 480 -14.83 7.17 32.34
N PRO A 481 -16.08 7.35 31.91
CA PRO A 481 -16.39 7.80 30.56
C PRO A 481 -15.89 9.23 30.29
N GLY A 482 -15.67 10.03 31.33
CA GLY A 482 -15.43 11.44 31.15
C GLY A 482 -16.66 12.19 30.63
N ARG A 483 -16.45 13.33 30.00
CA ARG A 483 -17.55 14.13 29.42
C ARG A 483 -17.77 13.74 27.97
N GLN A 484 -19.06 13.54 27.61
CA GLN A 484 -19.42 13.33 26.19
C GLN A 484 -19.16 14.61 25.41
N LYS A 485 -18.42 14.48 24.29
CA LYS A 485 -18.13 15.57 23.35
C LYS A 485 -19.05 15.50 22.15
N PHE A 486 -19.54 16.65 21.76
CA PHE A 486 -20.42 16.85 20.60
C PHE A 486 -19.74 17.72 19.57
N VAL A 487 -20.07 17.51 18.31
CA VAL A 487 -19.67 18.42 17.23
C VAL A 487 -20.54 19.68 17.34
N ASN A 488 -19.94 20.81 17.70
CA ASN A 488 -20.63 22.11 17.70
C ASN A 488 -20.69 22.64 16.26
N ARG A 489 -19.55 22.64 15.58
CA ARG A 489 -19.41 23.12 14.20
C ARG A 489 -18.30 22.37 13.48
N VAL A 490 -18.42 22.26 12.14
CA VAL A 490 -17.37 21.75 11.27
C VAL A 490 -16.87 22.91 10.40
N ALA A 491 -15.62 23.29 10.59
CA ALA A 491 -14.94 24.33 9.81
C ALA A 491 -14.03 23.66 8.77
N VAL A 492 -14.23 23.99 7.49
CA VAL A 492 -13.41 23.48 6.39
C VAL A 492 -12.43 24.55 5.97
N LEU A 493 -11.15 24.24 6.02
CA LEU A 493 -10.02 25.14 5.78
C LEU A 493 -9.23 24.67 4.55
N GLY A 494 -8.46 25.59 3.95
CA GLY A 494 -7.50 25.28 2.89
C GLY A 494 -8.06 25.11 1.50
N LEU A 495 -9.37 25.34 1.26
CA LEU A 495 -9.98 25.27 -0.07
C LEU A 495 -9.58 26.46 -0.93
N GLN A 496 -9.02 26.20 -2.11
CA GLN A 496 -8.69 27.23 -3.10
C GLN A 496 -9.58 27.13 -4.35
N HIS A 497 -9.79 25.93 -4.84
CA HIS A 497 -10.48 25.66 -6.09
C HIS A 497 -11.64 24.67 -5.92
N THR A 498 -11.60 23.84 -4.88
CA THR A 498 -12.66 22.87 -4.60
C THR A 498 -13.88 23.56 -4.02
N ARG A 499 -15.04 23.21 -4.50
CA ARG A 499 -16.28 23.79 -3.96
C ARG A 499 -16.57 23.21 -2.59
N GLY A 500 -16.91 24.05 -1.61
CA GLY A 500 -17.28 23.62 -0.25
C GLY A 500 -18.34 22.53 -0.24
N GLY A 501 -19.38 22.64 -1.10
CA GLY A 501 -20.41 21.61 -1.23
C GLY A 501 -19.88 20.23 -1.71
N THR A 502 -18.73 20.15 -2.37
CA THR A 502 -18.07 18.87 -2.71
C THR A 502 -17.50 18.23 -1.47
N VAL A 503 -16.88 19.02 -0.59
CA VAL A 503 -16.31 18.57 0.68
C VAL A 503 -17.39 18.18 1.68
N HIS A 504 -18.38 19.07 1.90
CA HIS A 504 -19.44 18.82 2.88
C HIS A 504 -20.23 17.53 2.60
N ARG A 505 -20.36 17.12 1.36
CA ARG A 505 -21.00 15.84 1.01
C ARG A 505 -20.22 14.62 1.45
N GLU A 506 -18.91 14.72 1.56
CA GLU A 506 -18.04 13.60 2.00
C GLU A 506 -17.89 13.54 3.53
N LEU A 507 -18.23 14.60 4.23
CA LEU A 507 -18.20 14.62 5.69
C LEU A 507 -19.38 13.82 6.27
N THR A 508 -19.09 12.93 7.23
CA THR A 508 -20.09 12.27 8.08
C THR A 508 -20.33 13.06 9.36
N LEU A 509 -19.38 13.91 9.74
CA LEU A 509 -19.46 14.83 10.88
C LEU A 509 -20.54 15.89 10.65
N ARG A 510 -21.43 16.08 11.63
CA ARG A 510 -22.51 17.07 11.60
C ARG A 510 -22.62 17.74 12.96
N ALA A 511 -23.02 19.03 12.95
CA ALA A 511 -23.31 19.75 14.19
C ALA A 511 -24.43 19.08 15.00
N GLY A 512 -24.33 19.11 16.32
CA GLY A 512 -25.31 18.57 17.24
C GLY A 512 -25.22 17.05 17.52
N VAL A 513 -24.35 16.30 16.82
CA VAL A 513 -24.15 14.86 17.07
C VAL A 513 -22.92 14.61 17.93
N PRO A 514 -22.86 13.47 18.65
CA PRO A 514 -21.64 13.07 19.36
C PRO A 514 -20.43 13.01 18.45
N LEU A 515 -19.27 13.44 18.94
CA LEU A 515 -18.00 13.41 18.21
C LEU A 515 -17.46 11.97 18.20
N ARG A 516 -17.81 11.19 17.17
CA ARG A 516 -17.43 9.79 17.03
C ARG A 516 -16.12 9.66 16.28
N GLN A 517 -15.19 8.88 16.81
CA GLN A 517 -13.90 8.62 16.16
C GLN A 517 -14.07 7.93 14.80
N SER A 518 -15.01 7.01 14.69
CA SER A 518 -15.35 6.35 13.42
C SER A 518 -15.83 7.35 12.34
N ASP A 519 -16.59 8.39 12.72
CA ASP A 519 -17.04 9.44 11.79
C ASP A 519 -15.86 10.32 11.33
N VAL A 520 -14.89 10.61 12.20
CA VAL A 520 -13.65 11.31 11.84
C VAL A 520 -12.87 10.52 10.81
N LEU A 521 -12.55 9.25 11.10
CA LEU A 521 -11.81 8.36 10.21
C LEU A 521 -12.54 8.11 8.88
N LYS A 522 -13.87 7.98 8.93
CA LYS A 522 -14.70 7.80 7.73
C LYS A 522 -14.70 9.05 6.86
N SER A 523 -14.83 10.24 7.45
CA SER A 523 -14.73 11.51 6.73
C SER A 523 -13.36 11.69 6.09
N GLN A 524 -12.29 11.39 6.82
CA GLN A 524 -10.93 11.45 6.30
C GLN A 524 -10.72 10.52 5.10
N ARG A 525 -11.14 9.25 5.22
CA ARG A 525 -11.06 8.27 4.12
C ARG A 525 -11.88 8.69 2.89
N GLN A 526 -13.08 9.24 3.10
CA GLN A 526 -13.95 9.68 2.01
C GLN A 526 -13.37 10.89 1.26
N LEU A 527 -12.81 11.85 1.99
CA LEU A 527 -12.15 13.02 1.40
C LEU A 527 -10.86 12.61 0.64
N SER A 528 -10.01 11.78 1.26
CA SER A 528 -8.81 11.25 0.59
C SER A 528 -9.17 10.43 -0.65
N GLY A 529 -10.28 9.69 -0.62
CA GLY A 529 -10.80 8.89 -1.74
C GLY A 529 -11.29 9.71 -2.94
N LEU A 530 -11.44 11.03 -2.82
CA LEU A 530 -11.68 11.91 -3.97
C LEU A 530 -10.46 12.09 -4.87
N GLY A 531 -9.23 11.85 -4.35
CA GLY A 531 -7.97 11.95 -5.09
C GLY A 531 -7.58 13.37 -5.50
N VAL A 532 -8.22 14.40 -4.94
CA VAL A 532 -7.96 15.82 -5.25
C VAL A 532 -7.28 16.58 -4.12
N PHE A 533 -7.01 15.90 -3.02
CA PHE A 533 -6.29 16.43 -1.87
C PHE A 533 -4.98 15.66 -1.68
N SER A 534 -3.88 16.39 -1.51
CA SER A 534 -2.57 15.83 -1.13
C SER A 534 -2.55 15.45 0.34
N GLN A 535 -3.23 16.27 1.17
CA GLN A 535 -3.34 16.04 2.60
C GLN A 535 -4.76 16.31 3.11
N VAL A 536 -5.21 15.46 4.03
CA VAL A 536 -6.50 15.59 4.73
C VAL A 536 -6.23 15.42 6.21
N GLN A 537 -6.37 16.50 6.97
CA GLN A 537 -6.23 16.50 8.43
C GLN A 537 -7.55 16.89 9.07
N ILE A 538 -7.97 16.12 10.07
CA ILE A 538 -9.17 16.43 10.87
C ILE A 538 -8.76 16.44 12.34
N ALA A 539 -8.96 17.57 12.99
CA ALA A 539 -8.66 17.73 14.42
C ALA A 539 -9.76 18.55 15.11
N THR A 540 -9.84 18.45 16.41
CA THR A 540 -10.69 19.33 17.21
C THR A 540 -9.92 20.58 17.64
N GLU A 541 -10.58 21.70 17.65
CA GLU A 541 -10.09 22.95 18.22
C GLU A 541 -9.91 22.74 19.72
N ASP A 542 -8.77 23.16 20.25
CA ASP A 542 -8.35 22.98 21.63
C ASP A 542 -8.70 21.60 22.22
N PRO A 543 -7.98 20.52 21.80
CA PRO A 543 -8.35 19.15 22.17
C PRO A 543 -8.26 18.89 23.68
N GLN A 544 -7.49 19.70 24.41
CA GLN A 544 -7.29 19.55 25.86
C GLN A 544 -8.37 20.25 26.71
N ASN A 545 -9.21 21.07 26.09
CA ASN A 545 -10.26 21.78 26.82
C ASN A 545 -11.41 20.84 27.25
N ALA A 546 -11.96 21.08 28.45
CA ALA A 546 -13.04 20.31 29.05
C ALA A 546 -14.45 20.61 28.45
N GLU A 547 -14.57 21.49 27.46
CA GLU A 547 -15.86 21.79 26.83
C GLU A 547 -16.47 20.57 26.13
N SER A 548 -17.79 20.38 26.29
CA SER A 548 -18.54 19.32 25.64
C SER A 548 -18.76 19.57 24.17
N GLY A 549 -18.92 20.82 23.72
CA GLY A 549 -19.10 21.22 22.33
C GLY A 549 -17.74 21.54 21.68
N LYS A 550 -17.33 20.76 20.67
CA LYS A 550 -16.07 20.94 19.95
C LYS A 550 -16.28 21.46 18.53
N THR A 551 -15.50 22.45 18.13
CA THR A 551 -15.33 22.80 16.72
C THR A 551 -14.37 21.78 16.08
N VAL A 552 -14.82 21.13 15.00
CA VAL A 552 -13.99 20.21 14.25
C VAL A 552 -13.40 20.96 13.06
N LEU A 553 -12.08 21.03 12.98
CA LEU A 553 -11.33 21.64 11.89
C LEU A 553 -10.97 20.56 10.87
N VAL A 554 -11.37 20.78 9.61
CA VAL A 554 -11.04 19.93 8.47
C VAL A 554 -10.09 20.71 7.58
N ASN A 555 -8.80 20.50 7.74
CA ASN A 555 -7.77 21.15 6.93
C ASN A 555 -7.47 20.31 5.70
N LEU A 556 -7.56 20.90 4.52
CA LEU A 556 -7.45 20.27 3.22
C LEU A 556 -6.37 20.97 2.39
N GLU A 557 -5.35 20.23 2.00
CA GLU A 557 -4.39 20.69 1.02
C GLU A 557 -4.75 20.15 -0.36
N GLU A 558 -5.01 21.03 -1.33
CA GLU A 558 -5.36 20.60 -2.67
C GLU A 558 -4.15 20.08 -3.44
N ALA A 559 -4.29 18.90 -4.08
CA ALA A 559 -3.27 18.34 -4.95
C ALA A 559 -3.02 19.20 -6.19
N ARG A 560 -1.83 19.10 -6.78
CA ARG A 560 -1.49 19.77 -8.04
C ARG A 560 -2.53 19.39 -9.10
N ARG A 561 -3.16 20.39 -9.70
CA ARG A 561 -4.24 20.19 -10.66
C ARG A 561 -3.79 19.59 -11.99
N TRP A 562 -2.57 19.80 -12.38
CA TRP A 562 -1.98 19.25 -13.59
C TRP A 562 -0.95 18.19 -13.23
N THR A 563 -1.13 17.02 -13.82
CA THR A 563 -0.17 15.91 -13.71
C THR A 563 0.25 15.53 -15.11
N VAL A 564 1.55 15.46 -15.32
CA VAL A 564 2.14 15.01 -16.59
C VAL A 564 2.96 13.76 -16.27
N GLY A 565 2.49 12.62 -16.80
CA GLY A 565 3.19 11.35 -16.76
C GLY A 565 3.82 11.06 -18.12
N TYR A 566 5.06 10.62 -18.15
CA TYR A 566 5.70 10.13 -19.35
C TYR A 566 6.39 8.80 -19.07
N GLY A 567 6.44 7.94 -20.06
CA GLY A 567 7.06 6.64 -19.96
C GLY A 567 7.71 6.22 -21.26
N GLY A 568 8.82 5.53 -21.16
CA GLY A 568 9.51 4.91 -22.28
C GLY A 568 9.80 3.44 -21.97
N GLY A 569 9.78 2.60 -23.00
CA GLY A 569 10.05 1.18 -22.85
C GLY A 569 10.40 0.52 -24.17
N ILE A 570 10.73 -0.75 -24.09
CA ILE A 570 10.99 -1.61 -25.26
C ILE A 570 10.06 -2.82 -25.16
N GLU A 571 9.36 -3.11 -26.21
CA GLU A 571 8.43 -4.23 -26.33
C GLU A 571 8.95 -5.23 -27.36
N PHE A 572 8.94 -6.51 -27.00
CA PHE A 572 9.33 -7.60 -27.88
C PHE A 572 8.07 -8.38 -28.26
N GLN A 573 7.70 -8.37 -29.52
CA GLN A 573 6.49 -9.06 -29.97
C GLN A 573 6.68 -9.64 -31.38
N ARG A 574 5.98 -10.73 -31.65
CA ARG A 574 5.88 -11.25 -33.03
C ARG A 574 4.83 -10.46 -33.78
N LEU A 575 5.26 -9.76 -34.80
CA LEU A 575 4.38 -8.98 -35.68
C LEU A 575 4.11 -9.73 -36.99
N GLY A 576 2.99 -9.38 -37.62
CA GLY A 576 2.59 -9.88 -38.92
C GLY A 576 3.70 -9.70 -39.96
N SER A 577 3.94 -10.75 -40.69
CA SER A 577 4.83 -10.84 -41.83
C SER A 577 4.16 -11.75 -42.86
N GLU A 578 4.86 -12.10 -43.95
CA GLU A 578 4.40 -13.14 -44.90
C GLU A 578 4.20 -14.52 -44.25
N GLN A 579 4.69 -14.70 -42.98
CA GLN A 579 4.53 -15.93 -42.23
C GLN A 579 3.40 -15.82 -41.20
N PRO A 580 2.48 -16.77 -41.08
CA PRO A 580 1.35 -16.73 -40.13
C PRO A 580 1.76 -16.59 -38.68
N GLN A 581 2.94 -17.09 -38.30
CA GLN A 581 3.45 -17.02 -36.92
C GLN A 581 4.10 -15.66 -36.58
N GLY A 582 4.26 -14.77 -37.59
CA GLY A 582 4.94 -13.49 -37.44
C GLY A 582 6.44 -13.60 -37.19
N VAL A 583 7.14 -12.49 -37.31
CA VAL A 583 8.57 -12.34 -37.01
C VAL A 583 8.74 -11.55 -35.72
N LEU A 584 9.68 -12.00 -34.88
CA LEU A 584 10.01 -11.28 -33.65
C LEU A 584 10.60 -9.90 -34.02
N LYS A 585 9.93 -8.84 -33.58
CA LYS A 585 10.39 -7.46 -33.73
C LYS A 585 10.51 -6.78 -32.38
N VAL A 586 11.46 -5.87 -32.31
CA VAL A 586 11.67 -4.98 -31.16
C VAL A 586 10.96 -3.68 -31.45
N SER A 587 10.07 -3.25 -30.57
CA SER A 587 9.31 -2.02 -30.70
C SER A 587 9.63 -1.05 -29.54
N PRO A 588 10.23 0.10 -29.82
CA PRO A 588 10.29 1.15 -28.81
C PRO A 588 8.86 1.67 -28.54
N ARG A 589 8.57 1.94 -27.28
CA ARG A 589 7.28 2.44 -26.81
C ARG A 589 7.47 3.74 -26.05
N LEU A 590 6.67 4.72 -26.40
CA LEU A 590 6.54 5.99 -25.70
C LEU A 590 5.10 6.17 -25.25
N SER A 591 4.90 6.64 -24.03
CA SER A 591 3.58 7.02 -23.49
C SER A 591 3.64 8.39 -22.85
N LEU A 592 2.58 9.16 -23.05
CA LEU A 592 2.36 10.46 -22.43
C LEU A 592 0.96 10.49 -21.86
N GLU A 593 0.83 10.93 -20.62
CA GLU A 593 -0.45 11.16 -19.98
C GLU A 593 -0.46 12.56 -19.38
N VAL A 594 -1.46 13.35 -19.73
CA VAL A 594 -1.71 14.66 -19.14
C VAL A 594 -3.08 14.62 -18.49
N SER A 595 -3.14 14.87 -17.19
CA SER A 595 -4.38 14.86 -16.43
C SER A 595 -4.60 16.19 -15.74
N ARG A 596 -5.84 16.69 -15.80
CA ARG A 596 -6.31 17.84 -15.03
C ARG A 596 -7.28 17.34 -13.97
N LEU A 597 -6.85 17.44 -12.73
CA LEU A 597 -7.66 17.10 -11.56
C LEU A 597 -8.60 18.25 -11.18
N ASN A 598 -9.67 17.90 -10.49
CA ASN A 598 -10.62 18.84 -9.89
C ASN A 598 -11.25 19.84 -10.87
N VAL A 599 -11.66 19.36 -12.02
CA VAL A 599 -12.33 20.20 -13.03
C VAL A 599 -13.61 20.80 -12.44
N GLY A 600 -13.72 22.14 -12.49
CA GLY A 600 -14.86 22.87 -11.96
C GLY A 600 -15.05 22.79 -10.44
N GLY A 601 -14.04 22.35 -9.67
CA GLY A 601 -14.09 22.23 -8.21
C GLY A 601 -15.00 21.09 -7.70
N ARG A 602 -15.27 20.09 -8.52
CA ARG A 602 -16.22 18.98 -8.23
C ARG A 602 -15.54 17.62 -8.13
N ALA A 603 -14.23 17.59 -7.95
CA ALA A 603 -13.39 16.38 -7.94
C ALA A 603 -13.46 15.57 -9.26
N GLN A 604 -13.80 16.21 -10.37
CA GLN A 604 -13.85 15.58 -11.69
C GLN A 604 -12.47 15.62 -12.32
N THR A 605 -12.12 14.60 -13.12
CA THR A 605 -10.81 14.48 -13.76
C THR A 605 -10.97 14.39 -15.27
N LEU A 606 -10.18 15.19 -15.99
CA LEU A 606 -10.01 15.10 -17.44
C LEU A 606 -8.61 14.59 -17.73
N SER A 607 -8.47 13.50 -18.46
CA SER A 607 -7.19 12.92 -18.83
C SER A 607 -7.05 12.76 -20.33
N LEU A 608 -5.89 13.11 -20.86
CA LEU A 608 -5.45 12.82 -22.23
C LEU A 608 -4.28 11.85 -22.15
N ARG A 609 -4.42 10.71 -22.81
CA ARG A 609 -3.37 9.68 -22.87
C ARG A 609 -3.00 9.41 -24.31
N GLY A 610 -1.71 9.45 -24.61
CA GLY A 610 -1.13 9.09 -25.89
C GLY A 610 -0.17 7.92 -25.75
N ARG A 611 -0.13 7.04 -26.75
CA ARG A 611 0.78 5.89 -26.81
C ARG A 611 1.28 5.72 -28.24
N LEU A 612 2.60 5.59 -28.36
CA LEU A 612 3.28 5.43 -29.65
C LEU A 612 4.21 4.24 -29.59
N SER A 613 3.95 3.24 -30.41
CA SER A 613 4.88 2.13 -30.66
C SER A 613 4.70 1.63 -32.11
N THR A 614 5.53 0.73 -32.57
CA THR A 614 5.35 0.11 -33.91
C THR A 614 4.22 -0.92 -33.90
N ILE A 615 3.82 -1.40 -32.72
CA ILE A 615 2.77 -2.42 -32.52
C ILE A 615 1.43 -1.74 -32.29
N ASP A 616 1.41 -0.68 -31.47
CA ASP A 616 0.21 -0.05 -30.98
C ASP A 616 0.41 1.47 -30.90
N THR A 617 -0.45 2.18 -31.59
CA THR A 617 -0.46 3.65 -31.61
C THR A 617 -1.87 4.10 -31.30
N GLY A 618 -2.03 4.98 -30.32
CA GLY A 618 -3.37 5.45 -29.95
C GLY A 618 -3.37 6.67 -29.08
N ALA A 619 -4.54 7.31 -29.06
CA ALA A 619 -4.85 8.42 -28.17
C ALA A 619 -6.23 8.20 -27.54
N ALA A 620 -6.36 8.57 -26.28
CA ALA A 620 -7.61 8.52 -25.54
C ALA A 620 -7.81 9.79 -24.71
N ILE A 621 -9.00 10.33 -24.74
CA ILE A 621 -9.44 11.38 -23.81
C ILE A 621 -10.52 10.78 -22.91
N SER A 622 -10.38 10.96 -21.60
CA SER A 622 -11.34 10.44 -20.63
C SER A 622 -11.76 11.52 -19.64
N TYR A 623 -13.04 11.52 -19.30
CA TYR A 623 -13.63 12.39 -18.31
C TYR A 623 -14.29 11.53 -17.23
N PHE A 624 -13.85 11.69 -16.00
CA PHE A 624 -14.29 10.92 -14.85
C PHE A 624 -15.04 11.79 -13.85
N VAL A 625 -16.21 11.34 -13.43
CA VAL A 625 -17.06 11.97 -12.42
C VAL A 625 -17.24 10.99 -11.26
N PRO A 626 -16.52 11.16 -10.11
CA PRO A 626 -16.48 10.18 -9.03
C PRO A 626 -17.79 10.07 -8.24
N ARG A 627 -18.68 11.05 -8.34
CA ARG A 627 -19.95 11.13 -7.59
C ARG A 627 -21.07 11.60 -8.52
N PHE A 628 -21.82 10.67 -9.10
CA PHE A 628 -22.82 10.99 -10.13
C PHE A 628 -24.25 10.58 -9.71
N PRO A 629 -25.27 11.43 -9.89
CA PRO A 629 -25.16 12.89 -10.01
C PRO A 629 -24.67 13.53 -8.71
N THR A 630 -24.95 12.89 -7.55
CA THR A 630 -24.53 13.31 -6.19
C THR A 630 -24.30 12.12 -5.26
N ARG A 631 -24.46 10.89 -5.75
CA ARG A 631 -24.35 9.65 -4.97
C ARG A 631 -22.88 9.23 -4.81
N ARG A 632 -22.50 8.81 -3.60
CA ARG A 632 -21.14 8.37 -3.27
C ARG A 632 -20.75 7.03 -3.90
N ASP A 633 -21.74 6.18 -4.13
CA ASP A 633 -21.58 4.82 -4.66
C ASP A 633 -21.65 4.73 -6.19
N LEU A 634 -21.90 5.88 -6.86
CA LEU A 634 -22.10 5.93 -8.30
C LEU A 634 -21.08 6.85 -8.96
N SER A 635 -20.35 6.33 -9.95
CA SER A 635 -19.41 7.09 -10.77
C SER A 635 -19.77 7.02 -12.25
N PHE A 636 -19.40 8.05 -12.99
CA PHE A 636 -19.65 8.13 -14.43
C PHE A 636 -18.36 8.41 -15.18
N HIS A 637 -18.16 7.69 -16.28
CA HIS A 637 -17.00 7.82 -17.16
C HIS A 637 -17.42 8.06 -18.59
N ILE A 638 -16.76 8.99 -19.26
CA ILE A 638 -16.80 9.16 -20.70
C ILE A 638 -15.40 8.96 -21.24
N THR A 639 -15.23 8.08 -22.22
CA THR A 639 -13.95 7.88 -22.89
C THR A 639 -14.14 7.92 -24.38
N ALA A 640 -13.35 8.74 -25.07
CA ALA A 640 -13.21 8.73 -26.53
C ALA A 640 -11.79 8.29 -26.86
N LEU A 641 -11.66 7.29 -27.72
CA LEU A 641 -10.36 6.76 -28.10
C LEU A 641 -10.25 6.54 -29.62
N ALA A 642 -9.02 6.60 -30.10
CA ALA A 642 -8.64 6.22 -31.46
C ALA A 642 -7.31 5.47 -31.39
N ASP A 643 -7.30 4.23 -31.84
CA ASP A 643 -6.12 3.38 -31.80
C ASP A 643 -5.94 2.56 -33.09
N ARG A 644 -4.69 2.15 -33.28
CA ARG A 644 -4.27 1.23 -34.33
C ARG A 644 -3.38 0.16 -33.67
N SER A 645 -3.76 -1.11 -33.77
CA SER A 645 -3.06 -2.24 -33.15
C SER A 645 -2.74 -3.33 -34.17
N ARG A 646 -1.52 -3.90 -34.06
CA ARG A 646 -1.00 -5.02 -34.88
C ARG A 646 -0.78 -6.29 -34.06
N GLU A 647 -1.54 -6.45 -32.96
CA GLU A 647 -1.41 -7.63 -32.08
C GLU A 647 -1.79 -8.95 -32.76
N VAL A 648 -2.65 -8.90 -33.77
CA VAL A 648 -3.01 -10.07 -34.57
C VAL A 648 -2.22 -10.05 -35.87
N THR A 649 -1.58 -11.18 -36.24
CA THR A 649 -0.74 -11.29 -37.45
C THR A 649 -1.54 -11.16 -38.74
N THR A 650 -2.85 -11.48 -38.69
CA THR A 650 -3.75 -11.47 -39.84
C THR A 650 -4.11 -10.07 -40.32
N PHE A 651 -4.13 -9.08 -39.44
CA PHE A 651 -4.58 -7.73 -39.78
C PHE A 651 -4.05 -6.66 -38.81
N THR A 652 -4.14 -5.41 -39.24
CA THR A 652 -3.98 -4.24 -38.36
C THR A 652 -5.38 -3.73 -37.99
N ALA A 653 -5.74 -3.80 -36.71
CA ALA A 653 -7.00 -3.25 -36.21
C ALA A 653 -6.89 -1.73 -36.11
N LYS A 654 -7.86 -1.01 -36.68
CA LYS A 654 -8.06 0.42 -36.47
C LYS A 654 -9.42 0.64 -35.83
N ARG A 655 -9.42 1.33 -34.68
CA ARG A 655 -10.62 1.55 -33.90
C ARG A 655 -10.78 3.02 -33.54
N ARG A 656 -12.00 3.50 -33.61
CA ARG A 656 -12.42 4.78 -33.02
C ARG A 656 -13.67 4.49 -32.21
N GLU A 657 -13.65 4.85 -30.93
CA GLU A 657 -14.68 4.44 -29.98
C GLU A 657 -15.03 5.55 -29.01
N ILE A 658 -16.32 5.66 -28.69
CA ILE A 658 -16.82 6.45 -27.57
C ILE A 658 -17.49 5.49 -26.60
N ILE A 659 -17.12 5.57 -25.34
CA ILE A 659 -17.64 4.71 -24.27
C ILE A 659 -18.25 5.61 -23.19
N LEU A 660 -19.49 5.32 -22.83
CA LEU A 660 -20.18 5.88 -21.66
C LEU A 660 -20.33 4.75 -20.63
N SER A 661 -19.87 4.95 -19.42
CA SER A 661 -19.95 3.94 -18.37
C SER A 661 -20.49 4.56 -17.07
N LEU A 662 -21.43 3.85 -16.46
CA LEU A 662 -21.99 4.16 -15.15
C LEU A 662 -21.66 3.00 -14.21
N GLU A 663 -20.80 3.24 -13.22
CA GLU A 663 -20.35 2.23 -12.27
C GLU A 663 -21.01 2.46 -10.92
N LYS A 664 -21.66 1.42 -10.39
CA LYS A 664 -22.15 1.36 -9.01
C LYS A 664 -21.27 0.44 -8.18
N ARG A 665 -20.67 1.00 -7.13
CA ARG A 665 -19.79 0.27 -6.20
C ARG A 665 -20.60 -0.13 -4.96
N PHE A 666 -20.69 -1.43 -4.69
CA PHE A 666 -21.37 -1.99 -3.53
C PHE A 666 -20.42 -2.12 -2.33
N SER A 667 -19.17 -2.45 -2.59
CA SER A 667 -18.10 -2.56 -1.59
C SER A 667 -16.75 -2.18 -2.24
N PRO A 668 -15.65 -2.05 -1.48
CA PRO A 668 -14.32 -1.89 -2.08
C PRO A 668 -13.96 -2.99 -3.09
N ALA A 669 -14.50 -4.21 -2.87
CA ALA A 669 -14.25 -5.39 -3.68
C ALA A 669 -15.24 -5.57 -4.85
N THR A 670 -16.45 -5.02 -4.78
CA THR A 670 -17.56 -5.39 -5.69
C THR A 670 -18.15 -4.18 -6.39
N PHE A 671 -18.23 -4.24 -7.72
CA PHE A 671 -18.94 -3.23 -8.51
C PHE A 671 -19.73 -3.84 -9.66
N LEU A 672 -20.72 -3.06 -10.11
CA LEU A 672 -21.53 -3.30 -11.31
C LEU A 672 -21.43 -2.09 -12.21
N ALA A 673 -21.08 -2.28 -13.49
CA ALA A 673 -20.95 -1.20 -14.46
C ALA A 673 -21.86 -1.42 -15.67
N GLY A 674 -22.77 -0.49 -15.91
CA GLY A 674 -23.49 -0.37 -17.16
C GLY A 674 -22.67 0.40 -18.18
N ARG A 675 -22.55 -0.09 -19.40
CA ARG A 675 -21.72 0.49 -20.44
C ARG A 675 -22.48 0.63 -21.77
N PHE A 676 -22.38 1.76 -22.40
CA PHE A 676 -22.74 1.95 -23.80
C PHE A 676 -21.49 2.32 -24.58
N SER A 677 -21.19 1.58 -25.65
CA SER A 677 -20.05 1.90 -26.54
C SER A 677 -20.54 2.01 -27.99
N PHE A 678 -20.04 3.03 -28.64
CA PHE A 678 -20.21 3.21 -30.10
C PHE A 678 -18.82 3.27 -30.73
N ARG A 679 -18.54 2.27 -31.60
CA ARG A 679 -17.22 2.16 -32.21
C ARG A 679 -17.30 1.89 -33.71
N LYS A 680 -16.34 2.44 -34.43
CA LYS A 680 -16.02 2.10 -35.82
C LYS A 680 -14.73 1.28 -35.82
N VAL A 681 -14.80 0.05 -36.32
CA VAL A 681 -13.67 -0.86 -36.43
C VAL A 681 -13.39 -1.15 -37.91
N GLU A 682 -12.12 -1.30 -38.22
CA GLU A 682 -11.62 -1.57 -39.56
C GLU A 682 -10.39 -2.48 -39.47
N ALA A 683 -10.36 -3.52 -40.28
CA ALA A 683 -9.18 -4.36 -40.47
C ALA A 683 -8.40 -3.87 -41.68
N LEU A 684 -7.18 -3.39 -41.44
CA LEU A 684 -6.24 -2.97 -42.48
C LEU A 684 -5.19 -4.06 -42.71
N ASP A 685 -4.52 -4.03 -43.83
CA ASP A 685 -3.41 -4.94 -44.13
C ASP A 685 -3.77 -6.42 -43.94
N VAL A 686 -4.99 -6.81 -44.35
CA VAL A 686 -5.54 -8.17 -44.11
C VAL A 686 -4.73 -9.20 -44.92
N GLN A 687 -4.18 -10.17 -44.18
CA GLN A 687 -3.40 -11.29 -44.69
C GLN A 687 -4.29 -12.53 -44.72
N VAL A 688 -4.86 -12.85 -45.86
CA VAL A 688 -5.60 -14.08 -46.13
C VAL A 688 -5.40 -14.48 -47.59
N GLY A 689 -5.24 -15.74 -47.87
CA GLY A 689 -4.93 -16.24 -49.20
C GLY A 689 -6.06 -16.09 -50.23
N LEU A 690 -7.31 -16.14 -49.76
CA LEU A 690 -8.48 -15.90 -50.62
C LEU A 690 -8.66 -14.37 -50.83
N GLN A 691 -8.02 -13.80 -51.80
CA GLN A 691 -8.11 -12.38 -52.13
C GLN A 691 -9.55 -11.88 -52.30
N GLN A 692 -10.48 -12.71 -52.73
CA GLN A 692 -11.92 -12.39 -52.82
C GLN A 692 -12.58 -12.13 -51.44
N GLN A 693 -12.03 -12.63 -50.35
CA GLN A 693 -12.50 -12.37 -48.98
C GLN A 693 -11.98 -11.07 -48.40
N ILE A 694 -10.88 -10.53 -48.87
CA ILE A 694 -10.25 -9.32 -48.35
C ILE A 694 -11.23 -8.14 -48.31
N PRO A 695 -12.00 -7.81 -49.39
CA PRO A 695 -12.97 -6.72 -49.35
C PRO A 695 -14.07 -6.90 -48.32
N ILE A 696 -14.43 -8.12 -47.97
CA ILE A 696 -15.45 -8.45 -46.96
C ILE A 696 -14.87 -8.29 -45.54
N LEU A 697 -13.65 -8.83 -45.33
CA LEU A 697 -12.98 -8.85 -44.03
C LEU A 697 -12.43 -7.47 -43.64
N SER A 698 -12.00 -6.65 -44.60
CA SER A 698 -11.47 -5.29 -44.40
C SER A 698 -12.56 -4.22 -44.34
N ARG A 699 -13.82 -4.57 -44.55
CA ARG A 699 -14.92 -3.60 -44.56
C ARG A 699 -15.04 -2.90 -43.19
N PRO A 700 -15.03 -1.56 -43.19
CA PRO A 700 -15.26 -0.82 -41.95
C PRO A 700 -16.66 -1.12 -41.40
N ALA A 701 -16.75 -1.45 -40.10
CA ALA A 701 -18.00 -1.76 -39.43
C ALA A 701 -18.24 -0.82 -38.26
N ARG A 702 -19.52 -0.39 -38.15
CA ARG A 702 -20.00 0.32 -36.95
C ARG A 702 -20.61 -0.72 -36.00
N VAL A 703 -20.20 -0.67 -34.74
CA VAL A 703 -20.69 -1.53 -33.69
C VAL A 703 -21.15 -0.70 -32.51
N ALA A 704 -22.41 -0.79 -32.16
CA ALA A 704 -23.00 -0.14 -31.00
C ALA A 704 -23.44 -1.21 -29.99
N THR A 705 -22.82 -1.21 -28.82
CA THR A 705 -22.99 -2.26 -27.79
C THR A 705 -23.51 -1.65 -26.49
N LEU A 706 -24.58 -2.23 -25.96
CA LEU A 706 -24.99 -2.04 -24.57
C LEU A 706 -24.47 -3.20 -23.75
N GLY A 707 -23.76 -2.92 -22.68
CA GLY A 707 -23.12 -3.95 -21.86
C GLY A 707 -23.34 -3.76 -20.37
N LEU A 708 -23.20 -4.85 -19.64
CA LEU A 708 -23.21 -4.90 -18.18
C LEU A 708 -22.04 -5.75 -17.71
N SER A 709 -21.22 -5.18 -16.83
CA SER A 709 -20.05 -5.85 -16.25
C SER A 709 -20.19 -5.93 -14.74
N TYR A 710 -20.01 -7.11 -14.18
CA TYR A 710 -19.94 -7.36 -12.73
C TYR A 710 -18.54 -7.82 -12.38
N ALA A 711 -17.91 -7.19 -11.40
CA ALA A 711 -16.62 -7.61 -10.90
C ALA A 711 -16.62 -7.74 -9.37
N ASN A 712 -15.94 -8.77 -8.90
CA ASN A 712 -15.77 -9.07 -7.49
C ASN A 712 -14.32 -9.51 -7.23
N ASP A 713 -13.55 -8.69 -6.49
CA ASP A 713 -12.13 -8.89 -6.24
C ASP A 713 -11.86 -9.01 -4.74
N HIS A 714 -11.64 -10.22 -4.27
CA HIS A 714 -11.28 -10.56 -2.90
C HIS A 714 -9.85 -11.08 -2.78
N ARG A 715 -8.98 -10.73 -3.72
CA ARG A 715 -7.57 -11.07 -3.63
C ARG A 715 -6.88 -10.25 -2.54
N ASP A 716 -5.91 -10.87 -1.86
CA ASP A 716 -5.07 -10.20 -0.88
C ASP A 716 -4.21 -9.10 -1.51
N GLU A 717 -3.65 -9.36 -2.69
CA GLU A 717 -2.88 -8.39 -3.48
C GLU A 717 -3.20 -8.56 -4.97
N PRO A 718 -3.78 -7.54 -5.64
CA PRO A 718 -4.16 -7.65 -7.05
C PRO A 718 -2.99 -7.93 -8.01
N THR A 719 -1.76 -7.47 -7.67
CA THR A 719 -0.57 -7.60 -8.53
C THR A 719 0.18 -8.92 -8.36
N ASP A 720 0.09 -9.57 -7.18
CA ASP A 720 0.79 -10.82 -6.87
C ASP A 720 0.00 -11.64 -5.83
N ALA A 721 -1.23 -12.00 -6.21
CA ALA A 721 -2.19 -12.65 -5.33
C ALA A 721 -1.69 -14.01 -4.81
N THR A 722 -1.89 -14.22 -3.50
CA THR A 722 -1.57 -15.47 -2.81
C THR A 722 -2.80 -16.16 -2.22
N ARG A 723 -3.86 -15.39 -1.94
CA ARG A 723 -5.14 -15.88 -1.40
C ARG A 723 -6.30 -15.10 -2.01
N GLY A 724 -7.46 -15.72 -2.01
CA GLY A 724 -8.70 -15.08 -2.43
C GLY A 724 -9.10 -15.40 -3.85
N SER A 725 -10.05 -14.65 -4.38
CA SER A 725 -10.58 -14.86 -5.72
C SER A 725 -10.92 -13.56 -6.42
N TYR A 726 -10.86 -13.61 -7.74
CA TYR A 726 -11.32 -12.55 -8.63
C TYR A 726 -12.33 -13.15 -9.62
N SER A 727 -13.49 -12.53 -9.72
CA SER A 727 -14.53 -12.93 -10.67
C SER A 727 -14.96 -11.72 -11.50
N LEU A 728 -15.02 -11.90 -12.80
CA LEU A 728 -15.54 -10.93 -13.76
C LEU A 728 -16.58 -11.61 -14.65
N ALA A 729 -17.74 -11.00 -14.80
CA ALA A 729 -18.75 -11.37 -15.79
C ALA A 729 -19.11 -10.14 -16.61
N ASP A 730 -19.10 -10.26 -17.92
CA ASP A 730 -19.44 -9.19 -18.86
C ASP A 730 -20.44 -9.72 -19.91
N ILE A 731 -21.51 -8.99 -20.06
CA ILE A 731 -22.55 -9.27 -21.07
C ILE A 731 -22.67 -8.04 -21.94
N GLY A 732 -22.60 -8.20 -23.24
CA GLY A 732 -22.76 -7.13 -24.22
C GLY A 732 -23.67 -7.53 -25.35
N VAL A 733 -24.59 -6.64 -25.76
CA VAL A 733 -25.48 -6.86 -26.89
C VAL A 733 -25.29 -5.73 -27.89
N SER A 734 -24.93 -6.09 -29.10
CA SER A 734 -24.80 -5.16 -30.23
C SER A 734 -26.06 -5.18 -31.06
N LEU A 735 -26.72 -4.01 -31.20
CA LEU A 735 -28.05 -3.89 -31.82
C LEU A 735 -28.02 -2.92 -32.99
N ARG A 736 -28.66 -3.32 -34.09
CA ARG A 736 -28.91 -2.41 -35.25
C ARG A 736 -29.74 -1.18 -34.87
N ALA A 737 -30.67 -1.33 -33.95
CA ALA A 737 -31.48 -0.21 -33.42
C ALA A 737 -30.61 0.86 -32.73
N LEU A 738 -29.43 0.52 -32.24
CA LEU A 738 -28.47 1.45 -31.63
C LEU A 738 -27.46 2.02 -32.65
N GLY A 739 -27.55 1.65 -33.93
CA GLY A 739 -26.63 2.08 -34.99
C GLY A 739 -25.54 1.07 -35.35
N SER A 740 -25.60 -0.12 -34.82
CA SER A 740 -24.71 -1.21 -35.20
C SER A 740 -25.03 -1.75 -36.60
N GLN A 741 -24.03 -2.16 -37.37
CA GLN A 741 -24.22 -2.84 -38.66
C GLN A 741 -24.47 -4.34 -38.49
N SER A 742 -23.98 -4.91 -37.38
CA SER A 742 -24.15 -6.34 -37.06
C SER A 742 -24.88 -6.45 -35.73
N SER A 743 -25.74 -7.49 -35.60
CA SER A 743 -26.40 -7.82 -34.34
C SER A 743 -25.81 -9.09 -33.79
N PHE A 744 -25.12 -8.95 -32.66
CA PHE A 744 -24.54 -10.09 -31.94
C PHE A 744 -24.50 -9.84 -30.45
N GLU A 745 -24.52 -10.89 -29.70
CA GLU A 745 -24.28 -10.86 -28.25
C GLU A 745 -22.88 -11.40 -27.93
N ARG A 746 -22.33 -10.86 -26.86
CA ARG A 746 -21.05 -11.33 -26.28
C ARG A 746 -21.28 -11.60 -24.80
N LEU A 747 -20.98 -12.79 -24.39
CA LEU A 747 -20.92 -13.20 -23.00
C LEU A 747 -19.47 -13.56 -22.68
N SER A 748 -18.89 -12.97 -21.66
CA SER A 748 -17.58 -13.36 -21.18
C SER A 748 -17.52 -13.45 -19.66
N GLY A 749 -16.76 -14.42 -19.17
CA GLY A 749 -16.54 -14.65 -17.76
C GLY A 749 -15.10 -15.06 -17.49
N GLN A 750 -14.59 -14.58 -16.37
CA GLN A 750 -13.30 -14.99 -15.83
C GLN A 750 -13.45 -15.23 -14.33
N ASN A 751 -12.85 -16.33 -13.87
CA ASN A 751 -12.70 -16.60 -12.45
C ASN A 751 -11.27 -17.04 -12.17
N SER A 752 -10.58 -16.29 -11.31
CA SER A 752 -9.24 -16.63 -10.81
C SER A 752 -9.34 -16.92 -9.31
N THR A 753 -8.73 -18.02 -8.87
CA THR A 753 -8.74 -18.44 -7.46
C THR A 753 -7.31 -18.74 -7.02
N TYR A 754 -6.97 -18.28 -5.83
CA TYR A 754 -5.65 -18.43 -5.25
C TYR A 754 -5.76 -19.09 -3.89
N TYR A 755 -5.00 -20.14 -3.69
CA TYR A 755 -4.98 -20.89 -2.46
C TYR A 755 -3.54 -21.07 -1.98
N ARG A 756 -3.21 -20.46 -0.84
CA ARG A 756 -1.90 -20.61 -0.21
C ARG A 756 -1.87 -21.94 0.54
N ILE A 757 -1.14 -22.91 0.00
CA ILE A 757 -0.95 -24.23 0.63
C ILE A 757 -0.06 -24.07 1.86
N ASN A 758 1.08 -23.36 1.69
CA ASN A 758 1.98 -22.99 2.78
C ASN A 758 2.67 -21.64 2.48
N ARG A 759 3.65 -21.23 3.30
CA ARG A 759 4.36 -19.93 3.11
C ARG A 759 5.01 -19.78 1.74
N HIS A 760 5.45 -20.88 1.12
CA HIS A 760 6.22 -20.89 -0.12
C HIS A 760 5.46 -21.40 -1.32
N LEU A 761 4.32 -22.08 -1.13
CA LEU A 761 3.59 -22.76 -2.19
C LEU A 761 2.17 -22.23 -2.31
N ILE A 762 1.85 -21.76 -3.51
CA ILE A 762 0.56 -21.18 -3.85
C ILE A 762 0.00 -21.96 -5.04
N PHE A 763 -1.22 -22.46 -4.92
CA PHE A 763 -1.99 -22.98 -6.03
C PHE A 763 -2.86 -21.86 -6.59
N ALA A 764 -2.77 -21.63 -7.90
CA ALA A 764 -3.57 -20.65 -8.60
C ALA A 764 -4.30 -21.30 -9.78
N ARG A 765 -5.56 -20.94 -9.96
CA ARG A 765 -6.39 -21.37 -11.09
C ARG A 765 -6.99 -20.15 -11.75
N ASN A 766 -7.07 -20.18 -13.09
CA ASN A 766 -7.81 -19.19 -13.86
C ASN A 766 -8.64 -19.88 -14.93
N THR A 767 -9.91 -19.55 -15.03
CA THR A 767 -10.79 -20.01 -16.09
C THR A 767 -11.39 -18.81 -16.80
N ARG A 768 -11.27 -18.76 -18.12
CA ARG A 768 -11.90 -17.76 -19.00
C ARG A 768 -12.82 -18.45 -20.00
N LEU A 769 -14.00 -17.90 -20.16
CA LEU A 769 -14.98 -18.28 -21.16
C LEU A 769 -15.45 -17.03 -21.89
N ALA A 770 -15.49 -17.06 -23.21
CA ALA A 770 -16.13 -16.01 -23.97
C ALA A 770 -16.91 -16.65 -25.14
N ILE A 771 -18.09 -16.12 -25.39
CA ILE A 771 -19.01 -16.60 -26.42
C ILE A 771 -19.55 -15.40 -27.17
N GLU A 772 -19.59 -15.49 -28.48
CA GLU A 772 -20.20 -14.52 -29.38
C GLU A 772 -21.21 -15.24 -30.29
N SER A 773 -22.43 -14.76 -30.30
CA SER A 773 -23.50 -15.32 -31.08
C SER A 773 -24.22 -14.26 -31.91
N ILE A 774 -24.41 -14.53 -33.21
CA ILE A 774 -25.15 -13.65 -34.12
C ILE A 774 -26.62 -13.95 -33.97
N PHE A 775 -27.45 -12.95 -33.90
CA PHE A 775 -28.91 -13.05 -33.87
C PHE A 775 -29.56 -12.21 -34.97
N GLY A 776 -30.80 -12.58 -35.35
CA GLY A 776 -31.53 -11.97 -36.44
C GLY A 776 -31.17 -12.57 -37.82
N PRO A 777 -31.70 -12.00 -38.93
CA PRO A 777 -31.52 -12.56 -40.29
C PRO A 777 -30.02 -12.60 -40.68
N THR A 778 -29.55 -13.76 -41.16
CA THR A 778 -28.19 -13.91 -41.64
C THR A 778 -28.09 -13.25 -43.02
N THR A 779 -27.44 -12.13 -43.11
CA THR A 779 -27.14 -11.38 -44.35
C THR A 779 -25.65 -11.20 -44.51
N SER A 780 -25.17 -10.89 -45.71
CA SER A 780 -23.74 -10.62 -45.97
C SER A 780 -23.17 -9.48 -45.09
N THR A 781 -24.03 -8.69 -44.43
CA THR A 781 -23.64 -7.60 -43.55
C THR A 781 -23.84 -7.92 -42.05
N ASN A 782 -24.54 -8.99 -41.69
CA ASN A 782 -24.76 -9.46 -40.33
C ASN A 782 -23.75 -10.53 -39.94
N VAL A 783 -22.49 -10.14 -39.89
CA VAL A 783 -21.35 -10.95 -39.51
C VAL A 783 -20.58 -10.28 -38.40
N ILE A 784 -19.88 -11.05 -37.57
CA ILE A 784 -18.96 -10.47 -36.56
C ILE A 784 -17.73 -9.93 -37.32
N PRO A 785 -17.47 -8.62 -37.27
CA PRO A 785 -16.30 -8.01 -37.91
C PRO A 785 -15.00 -8.68 -37.44
N LEU A 786 -14.02 -8.83 -38.32
CA LEU A 786 -12.76 -9.50 -37.98
C LEU A 786 -12.07 -8.97 -36.73
N PRO A 787 -11.99 -7.63 -36.49
CA PRO A 787 -11.41 -7.10 -35.26
C PRO A 787 -12.23 -7.35 -33.98
N GLU A 788 -13.47 -7.79 -34.10
CA GLU A 788 -14.35 -8.10 -32.97
C GLU A 788 -14.30 -9.58 -32.55
N ARG A 789 -13.79 -10.47 -33.42
CA ARG A 789 -13.71 -11.90 -33.12
C ARG A 789 -12.76 -12.20 -31.98
N LEU A 790 -12.95 -13.37 -31.36
CA LEU A 790 -12.13 -13.83 -30.26
C LEU A 790 -10.80 -14.39 -30.77
N PHE A 791 -9.70 -13.99 -30.15
CA PHE A 791 -8.34 -14.47 -30.37
C PHE A 791 -7.70 -14.88 -29.05
N MET A 792 -6.77 -15.84 -29.07
CA MET A 792 -6.07 -16.33 -27.89
C MET A 792 -4.67 -16.83 -28.26
N GLY A 793 -3.79 -16.85 -27.28
CA GLY A 793 -2.40 -17.31 -27.33
C GLY A 793 -1.46 -16.28 -26.73
N GLY A 794 -0.32 -16.73 -26.25
CA GLY A 794 0.71 -15.86 -25.65
C GLY A 794 0.82 -15.99 -24.13
N SER A 795 1.73 -15.21 -23.55
CA SER A 795 2.12 -15.29 -22.14
C SER A 795 1.00 -15.00 -21.14
N GLU A 796 -0.04 -14.24 -21.55
CA GLU A 796 -1.16 -13.83 -20.69
C GLU A 796 -2.43 -14.64 -20.92
N SER A 797 -2.33 -15.68 -21.72
CA SER A 797 -3.43 -16.58 -22.04
C SER A 797 -2.94 -18.02 -22.13
N HIS A 798 -3.09 -18.69 -23.29
CA HIS A 798 -2.66 -20.07 -23.52
C HIS A 798 -1.20 -20.09 -24.00
N ARG A 799 -0.26 -20.49 -23.15
CA ARG A 799 1.18 -20.50 -23.45
C ARG A 799 1.63 -21.61 -24.41
N GLY A 800 0.76 -22.53 -24.75
CA GLY A 800 0.99 -23.49 -25.86
C GLY A 800 0.93 -22.88 -27.25
N PHE A 801 0.50 -21.62 -27.37
CA PHE A 801 0.40 -20.88 -28.63
C PHE A 801 1.25 -19.62 -28.59
N SER A 802 1.81 -19.22 -29.73
CA SER A 802 2.27 -17.85 -29.92
C SER A 802 1.09 -16.87 -29.81
N ILE A 803 1.37 -15.57 -29.70
CA ILE A 803 0.36 -14.53 -29.50
C ILE A 803 -0.73 -14.61 -30.58
N ASN A 804 -1.99 -14.75 -30.14
CA ASN A 804 -3.19 -14.77 -30.96
C ASN A 804 -3.20 -15.88 -32.06
N GLN A 805 -2.51 -16.98 -31.86
CA GLN A 805 -2.38 -18.07 -32.84
C GLN A 805 -3.33 -19.26 -32.62
N ALA A 806 -4.20 -19.24 -31.62
CA ALA A 806 -5.17 -20.27 -31.35
C ALA A 806 -6.38 -20.21 -32.33
N GLY A 807 -6.97 -21.34 -32.62
CA GLY A 807 -8.26 -21.45 -33.28
C GLY A 807 -8.23 -21.56 -34.80
N PRO A 808 -9.34 -21.18 -35.46
CA PRO A 808 -9.58 -21.31 -36.88
C PRO A 808 -8.55 -20.53 -37.71
N ARG A 809 -8.17 -21.11 -38.89
CA ARG A 809 -7.16 -20.55 -39.78
C ARG A 809 -7.65 -20.49 -41.21
N ASP A 810 -7.06 -19.56 -41.97
CA ASP A 810 -7.19 -19.51 -43.41
C ASP A 810 -6.59 -20.77 -44.02
N LEU A 811 -7.30 -21.36 -45.01
CA LEU A 811 -6.91 -22.62 -45.65
C LEU A 811 -5.79 -22.45 -46.67
N ILE A 812 -5.48 -21.22 -47.12
CA ILE A 812 -4.44 -20.95 -48.12
C ILE A 812 -3.13 -20.61 -47.45
N ASP A 813 -3.13 -19.59 -46.60
CA ASP A 813 -1.91 -19.06 -46.01
C ASP A 813 -1.73 -19.44 -44.52
N GLY A 814 -2.78 -19.99 -43.89
CA GLY A 814 -2.75 -20.46 -42.51
C GLY A 814 -2.80 -19.37 -41.44
N PHE A 815 -3.16 -18.13 -41.81
CA PHE A 815 -3.31 -17.04 -40.84
C PHE A 815 -4.52 -17.27 -39.90
N PRO A 816 -4.44 -16.90 -38.61
CA PRO A 816 -5.53 -17.04 -37.65
C PRO A 816 -6.71 -16.11 -38.00
N LEU A 817 -7.91 -16.65 -38.05
CA LEU A 817 -9.14 -15.91 -38.38
C LEU A 817 -10.00 -15.54 -37.15
N GLY A 818 -9.57 -15.94 -35.94
CA GLY A 818 -10.38 -15.81 -34.74
C GLY A 818 -11.64 -16.69 -34.78
N GLY A 819 -12.36 -16.70 -33.68
CA GLY A 819 -13.58 -17.52 -33.55
C GLY A 819 -14.69 -16.84 -32.78
N GLN A 820 -15.78 -17.62 -32.56
CA GLN A 820 -16.97 -17.14 -31.85
C GLN A 820 -17.05 -17.64 -30.41
N ALA A 821 -16.22 -18.64 -30.04
CA ALA A 821 -16.14 -19.09 -28.66
C ALA A 821 -14.68 -19.28 -28.25
N LEU A 822 -14.38 -18.99 -26.99
CA LEU A 822 -13.07 -19.11 -26.38
C LEU A 822 -13.23 -19.80 -25.03
N PHE A 823 -12.41 -20.80 -24.80
CA PHE A 823 -12.26 -21.41 -23.49
C PHE A 823 -10.78 -21.49 -23.13
N LEU A 824 -10.44 -21.09 -21.91
CA LEU A 824 -9.11 -21.22 -21.34
C LEU A 824 -9.24 -21.65 -19.89
N ASN A 825 -8.51 -22.67 -19.49
CA ASN A 825 -8.33 -23.03 -18.10
C ASN A 825 -6.83 -23.20 -17.83
N THR A 826 -6.35 -22.49 -16.83
CA THR A 826 -4.94 -22.45 -16.42
C THR A 826 -4.84 -22.89 -14.97
N PHE A 827 -3.95 -23.83 -14.69
CA PHE A 827 -3.50 -24.17 -13.36
C PHE A 827 -2.04 -23.77 -13.20
N GLU A 828 -1.71 -23.17 -12.06
CA GLU A 828 -0.33 -22.85 -11.72
C GLU A 828 -0.01 -23.26 -10.28
N LEU A 829 1.14 -23.88 -10.11
CA LEU A 829 1.75 -24.11 -8.82
C LEU A 829 2.94 -23.18 -8.70
N ARG A 830 2.81 -22.15 -7.87
CA ARG A 830 3.79 -21.07 -7.69
C ARG A 830 4.58 -21.30 -6.43
N THR A 831 5.91 -21.23 -6.52
CA THR A 831 6.80 -21.28 -5.36
C THR A 831 7.58 -19.98 -5.22
N ARG A 832 8.01 -19.65 -3.99
CA ARG A 832 8.86 -18.51 -3.69
C ARG A 832 10.09 -18.97 -2.90
N PHE A 833 11.25 -18.42 -3.24
CA PHE A 833 12.54 -18.72 -2.60
C PHE A 833 13.49 -17.51 -2.68
N GLY A 834 14.65 -17.58 -2.02
CA GLY A 834 15.63 -16.50 -2.04
C GLY A 834 15.13 -15.19 -1.41
N GLY A 835 14.45 -15.25 -0.25
CA GLY A 835 13.91 -14.08 0.44
C GLY A 835 12.77 -13.44 -0.34
N ASP A 836 11.92 -14.25 -0.97
CA ASP A 836 10.76 -13.86 -1.80
C ASP A 836 11.10 -13.10 -3.11
N ARG A 837 12.38 -12.99 -3.46
CA ARG A 837 12.79 -12.31 -4.71
C ARG A 837 12.61 -13.16 -5.95
N MET A 838 12.76 -14.47 -5.81
CA MET A 838 12.65 -15.42 -6.92
C MET A 838 11.49 -16.37 -6.71
N GLY A 839 10.91 -16.84 -7.81
CA GLY A 839 9.85 -17.84 -7.81
C GLY A 839 9.98 -18.78 -8.99
N LEU A 840 9.54 -20.01 -8.79
CA LEU A 840 9.34 -21.01 -9.84
C LEU A 840 7.85 -21.27 -9.98
N VAL A 841 7.38 -21.41 -11.21
CA VAL A 841 5.99 -21.71 -11.52
C VAL A 841 5.94 -22.93 -12.41
N LEU A 842 5.22 -23.94 -11.98
CA LEU A 842 4.80 -25.04 -12.85
C LEU A 842 3.38 -24.72 -13.31
N PHE A 843 3.12 -24.82 -14.60
CA PHE A 843 1.82 -24.48 -15.13
C PHE A 843 1.30 -25.50 -16.14
N GLN A 844 -0.03 -25.55 -16.25
CA GLN A 844 -0.76 -26.29 -17.25
C GLN A 844 -1.87 -25.39 -17.81
N ASP A 845 -1.88 -25.20 -19.12
CA ASP A 845 -2.92 -24.49 -19.85
C ASP A 845 -3.70 -25.45 -20.75
N SER A 846 -5.03 -25.32 -20.74
CA SER A 846 -5.92 -26.05 -21.62
C SER A 846 -6.99 -25.14 -22.20
N GLY A 847 -7.22 -25.20 -23.47
CA GLY A 847 -8.22 -24.35 -24.13
C GLY A 847 -7.97 -24.19 -25.61
N ASN A 848 -8.88 -23.48 -26.26
CA ASN A 848 -8.77 -23.06 -27.64
C ASN A 848 -9.76 -21.93 -27.96
N VAL A 849 -9.64 -21.39 -29.15
CA VAL A 849 -10.67 -20.58 -29.81
C VAL A 849 -11.42 -21.49 -30.81
N TYR A 850 -12.72 -21.49 -30.75
CA TYR A 850 -13.58 -22.32 -31.55
C TYR A 850 -14.26 -21.51 -32.65
N SER A 851 -14.44 -22.14 -33.82
CA SER A 851 -15.02 -21.49 -35.00
C SER A 851 -16.46 -21.00 -34.74
N GLN A 852 -17.25 -21.77 -34.02
CA GLN A 852 -18.63 -21.49 -33.64
C GLN A 852 -18.90 -21.99 -32.20
N VAL A 853 -19.90 -21.41 -31.54
CA VAL A 853 -20.29 -21.80 -30.17
C VAL A 853 -20.65 -23.27 -30.07
N GLN A 854 -21.37 -23.79 -31.06
CA GLN A 854 -21.81 -25.20 -31.11
C GLN A 854 -20.65 -26.18 -31.35
N HIS A 855 -19.50 -25.71 -31.81
CA HIS A 855 -18.30 -26.54 -32.01
C HIS A 855 -17.40 -26.56 -30.75
N MET A 856 -17.78 -25.90 -29.70
CA MET A 856 -17.03 -25.88 -28.45
C MET A 856 -17.07 -27.22 -27.73
N ARG A 857 -15.98 -27.97 -27.76
CA ARG A 857 -15.85 -29.31 -27.17
C ARG A 857 -14.70 -29.34 -26.15
N LEU A 858 -15.02 -29.08 -24.90
CA LEU A 858 -14.05 -28.89 -23.82
C LEU A 858 -13.24 -30.15 -23.49
N LEU A 859 -13.81 -31.36 -23.75
CA LEU A 859 -13.17 -32.65 -23.44
C LEU A 859 -12.57 -33.35 -24.66
N LYS A 860 -12.59 -32.73 -25.83
CA LYS A 860 -11.97 -33.29 -27.04
C LYS A 860 -10.53 -32.83 -27.17
N PHE A 861 -9.55 -33.70 -26.89
CA PHE A 861 -8.11 -33.40 -26.93
C PHE A 861 -7.41 -33.95 -28.17
N THR A 862 -8.13 -34.64 -29.04
CA THR A 862 -7.59 -35.23 -30.26
C THR A 862 -8.06 -34.50 -31.50
N GLN A 863 -7.14 -34.23 -32.42
CA GLN A 863 -7.44 -33.64 -33.70
C GLN A 863 -7.78 -34.75 -34.70
N ASN A 864 -8.96 -34.72 -35.34
CA ASN A 864 -9.39 -35.76 -36.27
C ASN A 864 -8.76 -35.59 -37.68
N SER A 865 -8.64 -34.33 -38.14
CA SER A 865 -8.03 -33.99 -39.42
C SER A 865 -7.32 -32.64 -39.35
N PRO A 866 -6.41 -32.30 -40.30
CA PRO A 866 -5.77 -30.96 -40.31
C PRO A 866 -6.73 -29.79 -40.55
N THR A 867 -7.97 -30.05 -40.95
CA THR A 867 -9.03 -29.04 -41.07
C THR A 867 -9.89 -28.90 -39.80
N ASP A 868 -9.81 -29.86 -38.88
CA ASP A 868 -10.53 -29.85 -37.63
C ASP A 868 -9.69 -29.15 -36.55
N LEU A 869 -9.91 -27.84 -36.36
CA LEU A 869 -9.23 -27.03 -35.39
C LEU A 869 -10.08 -26.81 -34.12
N ASP A 870 -11.30 -27.34 -34.05
CA ASP A 870 -12.24 -27.21 -32.95
C ASP A 870 -12.03 -28.33 -31.88
N PHE A 871 -10.89 -28.38 -31.25
CA PHE A 871 -10.54 -29.30 -30.17
C PHE A 871 -9.72 -28.56 -29.07
N ASN A 872 -9.69 -29.14 -27.87
CA ASN A 872 -9.00 -28.52 -26.73
C ASN A 872 -7.49 -28.81 -26.81
N VAL A 873 -6.68 -27.77 -26.80
CA VAL A 873 -5.22 -27.87 -26.81
C VAL A 873 -4.69 -27.85 -25.38
N LEU A 874 -3.74 -28.74 -25.11
CA LEU A 874 -3.12 -28.93 -23.82
C LEU A 874 -1.64 -28.56 -23.90
N SER A 875 -1.18 -27.71 -22.99
CA SER A 875 0.22 -27.45 -22.79
C SER A 875 0.59 -27.47 -21.32
N ALA A 876 1.86 -27.73 -21.02
CA ALA A 876 2.42 -27.57 -19.70
C ALA A 876 3.82 -26.93 -19.81
N GLY A 877 4.28 -26.34 -18.75
CA GLY A 877 5.56 -25.68 -18.76
C GLY A 877 6.07 -25.23 -17.40
N VAL A 878 7.21 -24.60 -17.47
CA VAL A 878 7.93 -24.07 -16.30
C VAL A 878 8.20 -22.59 -16.51
N GLY A 879 8.05 -21.79 -15.48
CA GLY A 879 8.34 -20.36 -15.49
C GLY A 879 9.20 -19.92 -14.32
N ILE A 880 10.11 -19.01 -14.59
CA ILE A 880 10.89 -18.31 -13.55
C ILE A 880 10.30 -16.92 -13.37
N ARG A 881 10.22 -16.47 -12.13
CA ARG A 881 9.74 -15.16 -11.72
C ARG A 881 10.83 -14.44 -10.93
N TYR A 882 11.06 -13.17 -11.25
CA TYR A 882 11.97 -12.32 -10.48
C TYR A 882 11.21 -11.04 -10.11
N ARG A 883 11.01 -10.82 -8.80
CA ARG A 883 10.24 -9.69 -8.27
C ARG A 883 11.02 -8.39 -8.43
N THR A 884 10.41 -7.39 -9.07
CA THR A 884 10.93 -6.04 -9.19
C THR A 884 9.92 -5.03 -8.62
N PRO A 885 10.33 -3.78 -8.32
CA PRO A 885 9.40 -2.75 -7.84
C PRO A 885 8.23 -2.44 -8.79
N VAL A 886 8.37 -2.73 -10.08
CA VAL A 886 7.33 -2.53 -11.11
C VAL A 886 6.53 -3.78 -11.43
N GLY A 887 6.73 -4.88 -10.69
CA GLY A 887 6.09 -6.18 -10.89
C GLY A 887 7.09 -7.29 -11.23
N PRO A 888 6.68 -8.56 -11.18
CA PRO A 888 7.57 -9.68 -11.48
C PRO A 888 7.94 -9.72 -12.97
N VAL A 889 9.22 -9.84 -13.25
CA VAL A 889 9.73 -10.26 -14.58
C VAL A 889 9.59 -11.78 -14.65
N ARG A 890 9.01 -12.27 -15.71
CA ARG A 890 8.75 -13.70 -15.92
C ARG A 890 9.36 -14.20 -17.23
N PHE A 891 9.92 -15.40 -17.15
CA PHE A 891 10.36 -16.18 -18.29
C PHE A 891 9.66 -17.52 -18.25
N ASP A 892 8.84 -17.80 -19.25
CA ASP A 892 8.05 -19.04 -19.35
C ASP A 892 8.49 -19.87 -20.55
N VAL A 893 8.60 -21.19 -20.35
CA VAL A 893 8.81 -22.19 -21.39
C VAL A 893 7.63 -23.15 -21.35
N ALA A 894 6.94 -23.31 -22.47
CA ALA A 894 5.78 -24.18 -22.60
C ALA A 894 5.99 -25.23 -23.69
N TYR A 895 5.46 -26.43 -23.44
CA TYR A 895 5.39 -27.52 -24.39
C TYR A 895 3.92 -27.90 -24.68
N GLY A 896 3.53 -27.83 -25.96
CA GLY A 896 2.19 -28.24 -26.44
C GLY A 896 2.17 -29.72 -26.74
N PHE A 897 1.38 -30.48 -25.99
CA PHE A 897 1.26 -31.94 -26.13
C PHE A 897 0.56 -32.34 -27.46
N ASN A 898 -0.48 -31.63 -27.81
CA ASN A 898 -1.33 -31.85 -28.96
C ASN A 898 -1.39 -30.60 -29.88
N ALA A 899 -0.21 -30.01 -30.17
CA ALA A 899 -0.09 -28.80 -30.98
C ALA A 899 -0.82 -29.00 -32.35
N PRO A 900 -1.72 -28.07 -32.72
CA PRO A 900 -2.56 -28.20 -33.92
C PRO A 900 -1.76 -28.35 -35.21
N ARG A 901 -2.21 -29.27 -36.06
CA ARG A 901 -1.81 -29.36 -37.45
C ARG A 901 -2.86 -28.69 -38.30
N TYR A 902 -2.46 -27.94 -39.29
CA TYR A 902 -3.37 -27.20 -40.17
C TYR A 902 -2.96 -27.38 -41.63
N GLN A 903 -3.95 -27.27 -42.52
CA GLN A 903 -3.77 -27.43 -43.94
C GLN A 903 -3.50 -26.08 -44.60
N VAL A 904 -2.56 -26.05 -45.52
CA VAL A 904 -2.26 -24.91 -46.38
C VAL A 904 -2.27 -25.36 -47.83
N ILE A 905 -2.93 -24.60 -48.69
CA ILE A 905 -3.04 -24.90 -50.11
C ILE A 905 -2.09 -23.95 -50.85
N GLN A 906 -1.05 -24.51 -51.49
CA GLN A 906 -0.16 -23.72 -52.32
C GLN A 906 -0.88 -23.26 -53.58
N GLN A 907 -0.94 -21.95 -53.82
CA GLN A 907 -1.44 -21.40 -55.09
C GLN A 907 -0.29 -21.17 -56.03
N ASN A 908 -0.24 -21.92 -57.15
CA ASN A 908 0.63 -21.64 -58.28
C ASN A 908 -0.18 -20.96 -59.38
N GLY A 909 -0.32 -19.63 -59.32
CA GLY A 909 -1.16 -18.87 -60.28
C GLY A 909 -2.65 -19.16 -60.08
N THR A 910 -3.36 -19.57 -61.14
CA THR A 910 -4.79 -19.89 -61.11
C THR A 910 -5.10 -21.38 -60.78
N ALA A 911 -4.07 -22.20 -60.67
CA ALA A 911 -4.23 -23.62 -60.36
C ALA A 911 -4.16 -23.89 -58.84
N VAL A 912 -5.09 -24.70 -58.33
CA VAL A 912 -5.04 -25.20 -56.93
C VAL A 912 -3.84 -26.14 -56.83
N GLY A 913 -2.82 -25.74 -56.11
CA GLY A 913 -1.58 -26.51 -55.92
C GLY A 913 -1.68 -27.63 -54.90
N ALA A 914 -0.53 -28.18 -54.55
CA ALA A 914 -0.44 -29.25 -53.55
C ALA A 914 -0.91 -28.80 -52.17
N VAL A 915 -1.60 -29.69 -51.47
CA VAL A 915 -2.01 -29.50 -50.09
C VAL A 915 -0.84 -29.84 -49.17
N GLU A 916 -0.38 -28.87 -48.39
CA GLU A 916 0.66 -29.03 -47.40
C GLU A 916 0.05 -29.06 -45.99
N VAL A 917 0.47 -29.98 -45.14
CA VAL A 917 0.08 -30.00 -43.72
C VAL A 917 1.21 -29.44 -42.90
N ARG A 918 0.94 -28.34 -42.21
CA ARG A 918 1.86 -27.68 -41.26
C ARG A 918 1.43 -27.91 -39.85
N GLN A 919 2.38 -27.87 -38.91
CA GLN A 919 2.13 -27.98 -37.47
C GLN A 919 2.60 -26.73 -36.75
N LEU A 920 1.84 -26.28 -35.75
CA LEU A 920 2.27 -25.22 -34.87
C LEU A 920 3.46 -25.68 -34.02
N PRO A 921 4.41 -24.76 -33.66
CA PRO A 921 5.55 -25.11 -32.82
C PRO A 921 5.09 -25.67 -31.50
N LYS A 922 5.67 -26.82 -31.11
CA LYS A 922 5.38 -27.42 -29.80
C LYS A 922 6.01 -26.69 -28.63
N PHE A 923 7.18 -26.05 -28.85
CA PHE A 923 7.85 -25.23 -27.85
C PHE A 923 7.57 -23.76 -28.03
N GLN A 924 7.23 -23.08 -26.93
CA GLN A 924 7.02 -21.64 -26.88
C GLN A 924 7.84 -21.05 -25.72
N PHE A 925 8.38 -19.85 -25.98
CA PHE A 925 9.19 -19.10 -25.01
C PHE A 925 8.61 -17.69 -24.86
N PHE A 926 8.45 -17.23 -23.63
CA PHE A 926 7.88 -15.92 -23.34
C PHE A 926 8.72 -15.19 -22.30
N LEU A 927 8.97 -13.91 -22.56
CA LEU A 927 9.52 -12.98 -21.58
C LEU A 927 8.48 -11.85 -21.39
N SER A 928 8.09 -11.58 -20.16
CA SER A 928 7.07 -10.55 -19.88
C SER A 928 7.23 -9.98 -18.47
N ILE A 929 6.53 -8.88 -18.18
CA ILE A 929 6.48 -8.22 -16.88
C ILE A 929 5.03 -8.28 -16.38
N GLY A 930 4.83 -8.62 -15.11
CA GLY A 930 3.52 -8.81 -14.48
C GLY A 930 3.15 -10.28 -14.29
N GLN A 931 1.99 -10.55 -13.68
CA GLN A 931 1.46 -11.91 -13.51
C GLN A 931 0.66 -12.35 -14.75
N SER A 932 0.46 -13.66 -14.91
CA SER A 932 -0.31 -14.22 -16.03
C SER A 932 -1.82 -13.94 -15.89
N PHE A 933 -2.34 -13.81 -14.66
CA PHE A 933 -3.73 -13.51 -14.36
C PHE A 933 -3.90 -13.05 -12.92
#